data_38a59d43bf98017642851c640f155295
#
_entry.id   38a59d43bf98017642851c640f155295
#
_cell.length_a   1.000
_cell.length_b   1.000
_cell.length_c   1.000
_cell.angle_alpha   90.00
_cell.angle_beta   90.00
_cell.angle_gamma   90.00
#
_symmetry.space_group_name_H-M   'P 1'
#
loop_
_entity.id
_entity.type
_entity.pdbx_description
1 polymer ?
#
loop_
_entity_poly.entity_id
_entity_poly.type
_entity_poly.pdbx_seq_one_letter_code
_entity_poly.pdbx_strand_id
1 'polypeptide(L)'
;MAGLLGLKAAWPLVGAALLSATPALAQPAGSPAPAAEKPVSEQVDNPLADPASPPAGQPPTTQAPAPAPEPAAKAEPKVLIAEVVIEGLQDHPERERLELAAYAAMAATPGSRVTRTELQTDLSAIYASGWFSDVRIQPVDGPLGVRLVVVVVANPVLQQVKLDPADLKLPAQVVQDTFVADYGKTLNLNTLQTRMQELQRWYADQGYSLARITGPSRVSPEGVVELLVRQGTVEGVEVQFLNKEGSTTNDKGEPIRGKTKPWVVTREVSLRPGQVFNRRELEEDIKRIYGTGLFSDVKVTLKPVPAEPGKVVIVLGIVEQSSGSISGGLGYSQSQGVFGQIQLQDSNLFGRAWDLGTNISYGQYGGLGDITFTDPWIKDNKYRTSFRARVFFSREVPQLFQNENNSFTYELQNFDGADFDVVTSRTVNNNGTETVTTNFDTVAIQRIGANVQFVRPLNGGNPYKKAPWNLILSFGGQEVTPMDFSGSKYSYGVVGATSSPDVVPSNQVICLAFNCASENQLVSFRVGATYSTLNDPRNPTKGNFLSLGTEQFISVGENSPTFNRVRGSFTHYIPVEWLKLFKGCRPKPGETKDCKQALAFQVSAGSLVGSDIPPYEAFCLGGGNSVRGYYDCDLGVGKSFAEATIEYRFPIFSIISGEIFFDAGTTFGTQGDIPGNPGGLLGKKGEGYSPGIGLIVTTPVGPLRLEAATQDFTSDWRFNLGVGWKF
;
A
#
# COMPACT_ATOMS: atom_id res chain seq x y z
N MET A 1 -27.41 -18.87 42.91
CA MET A 1 -28.45 -18.23 42.13
C MET A 1 -28.01 -18.36 40.68
N ALA A 2 -28.40 -19.42 40.03
CA ALA A 2 -29.60 -19.57 39.19
C ALA A 2 -29.45 -18.68 37.97
N GLY A 3 -29.04 -19.21 36.89
CA GLY A 3 -29.73 -19.84 35.82
C GLY A 3 -29.34 -19.12 34.56
N LEU A 4 -28.57 -19.75 33.70
CA LEU A 4 -28.60 -19.46 32.27
C LEU A 4 -28.74 -20.80 31.55
N LEU A 5 -29.95 -20.96 31.18
CA LEU A 5 -30.58 -22.06 30.51
C LEU A 5 -29.89 -22.41 29.18
N GLY A 6 -29.91 -23.71 28.95
CA GLY A 6 -29.61 -24.35 27.70
C GLY A 6 -30.41 -23.80 26.53
N LEU A 7 -29.65 -23.47 25.49
CA LEU A 7 -30.13 -23.42 24.13
C LEU A 7 -29.50 -24.60 23.37
N LYS A 8 -30.12 -25.76 23.52
CA LYS A 8 -30.09 -26.81 22.52
C LYS A 8 -31.00 -26.34 21.39
N ALA A 9 -30.46 -25.59 20.45
CA ALA A 9 -31.08 -25.35 19.15
C ALA A 9 -30.24 -26.07 18.12
N ALA A 10 -30.85 -27.12 17.53
CA ALA A 10 -30.39 -27.77 16.36
C ALA A 10 -30.22 -26.72 15.24
N TRP A 11 -28.99 -26.55 14.76
CA TRP A 11 -28.69 -25.86 13.50
C TRP A 11 -28.20 -26.92 12.54
N PRO A 12 -28.88 -27.15 11.44
CA PRO A 12 -28.28 -27.73 10.29
C PRO A 12 -27.79 -26.61 9.40
N LEU A 13 -26.53 -26.75 8.95
CA LEU A 13 -25.97 -26.33 7.67
C LEU A 13 -25.69 -24.84 7.42
N VAL A 14 -24.47 -24.57 7.23
CA VAL A 14 -23.71 -24.04 6.11
C VAL A 14 -22.42 -23.50 6.67
N GLY A 15 -21.40 -23.89 6.35
CA GLY A 15 -20.33 -24.53 5.64
C GLY A 15 -19.21 -23.55 5.46
N ALA A 16 -18.11 -23.63 5.35
CA ALA A 16 -16.91 -24.10 4.84
C ALA A 16 -15.72 -23.19 4.64
N ALA A 17 -14.68 -23.60 4.50
CA ALA A 17 -13.31 -23.70 4.04
C ALA A 17 -12.39 -22.53 4.34
N LEU A 18 -11.26 -22.80 4.77
CA LEU A 18 -9.96 -22.57 4.17
C LEU A 18 -8.82 -22.85 5.11
N LEU A 19 -7.93 -23.62 4.56
CA LEU A 19 -6.49 -23.58 4.68
C LEU A 19 -5.88 -24.23 5.93
N SER A 20 -5.31 -25.39 5.66
CA SER A 20 -3.95 -25.69 6.09
C SER A 20 -2.94 -24.77 5.39
N ALA A 21 -3.23 -23.48 5.29
CA ALA A 21 -2.21 -22.49 5.16
C ALA A 21 -1.68 -22.30 6.57
N THR A 22 -0.49 -22.80 6.82
CA THR A 22 0.36 -22.20 7.86
C THR A 22 0.07 -20.70 7.86
N PRO A 23 -0.17 -20.06 9.02
CA PRO A 23 -0.34 -18.64 9.03
C PRO A 23 0.99 -18.03 8.56
N ALA A 24 1.16 -17.85 7.25
CA ALA A 24 1.95 -16.76 6.77
C ALA A 24 1.38 -15.58 7.54
N LEU A 25 2.22 -14.87 8.28
CA LEU A 25 1.83 -13.66 9.00
C LEU A 25 1.02 -12.82 8.02
N ALA A 26 -0.30 -12.88 8.15
CA ALA A 26 -1.19 -12.15 7.27
C ALA A 26 -0.82 -10.69 7.42
N GLN A 27 -0.21 -10.13 6.40
CA GLN A 27 -0.25 -8.69 6.20
C GLN A 27 -1.72 -8.31 6.32
N PRO A 28 -2.07 -7.19 6.92
CA PRO A 28 -3.46 -6.75 6.95
C PRO A 28 -4.00 -6.88 5.53
N ALA A 29 -5.08 -7.63 5.40
CA ALA A 29 -5.73 -7.89 4.13
C ALA A 29 -5.86 -6.56 3.41
N GLY A 30 -5.09 -6.40 2.34
CA GLY A 30 -5.20 -5.25 1.47
C GLY A 30 -6.61 -5.25 0.95
N SER A 31 -7.26 -4.13 1.06
CA SER A 31 -8.56 -3.84 0.46
C SER A 31 -8.66 -4.38 -0.96
N PRO A 32 -9.84 -4.76 -1.41
CA PRO A 32 -10.06 -5.24 -2.78
C PRO A 32 -9.44 -4.26 -3.78
N ALA A 33 -8.85 -4.79 -4.82
CA ALA A 33 -8.16 -4.04 -5.85
C ALA A 33 -9.03 -2.90 -6.36
N PRO A 34 -8.53 -1.67 -6.44
CA PRO A 34 -9.18 -0.67 -7.28
C PRO A 34 -9.12 -1.17 -8.73
N ALA A 35 -10.24 -1.03 -9.42
CA ALA A 35 -10.32 -1.21 -10.86
C ALA A 35 -9.19 -0.43 -11.54
N ALA A 36 -8.71 -0.98 -12.67
CA ALA A 36 -7.59 -0.50 -13.47
C ALA A 36 -7.41 1.01 -13.42
N GLU A 37 -6.19 1.43 -13.12
CA GLU A 37 -5.73 2.82 -13.16
C GLU A 37 -6.12 3.43 -14.52
N LYS A 38 -7.13 4.27 -14.50
CA LYS A 38 -7.20 5.35 -15.50
C LYS A 38 -6.14 6.36 -15.09
N PRO A 39 -5.35 6.88 -16.03
CA PRO A 39 -4.39 7.93 -15.73
C PRO A 39 -5.15 9.08 -15.04
N VAL A 40 -4.61 9.52 -13.91
CA VAL A 40 -5.08 10.72 -13.21
C VAL A 40 -5.05 11.84 -14.22
N SER A 41 -6.21 12.29 -14.70
CA SER A 41 -6.30 13.48 -15.52
C SER A 41 -5.87 14.65 -14.63
N GLU A 42 -4.81 15.28 -15.09
CA GLU A 42 -4.18 16.45 -14.50
C GLU A 42 -5.15 17.64 -14.59
N GLN A 43 -6.09 17.74 -13.67
CA GLN A 43 -6.86 18.93 -13.41
C GLN A 43 -6.72 19.31 -11.94
N VAL A 44 -5.54 19.86 -11.66
CA VAL A 44 -5.44 20.80 -10.54
C VAL A 44 -5.86 22.16 -11.11
N ASP A 45 -7.12 22.49 -10.98
CA ASP A 45 -7.57 23.85 -11.24
C ASP A 45 -6.79 24.78 -10.31
N ASN A 46 -5.97 25.63 -10.90
CA ASN A 46 -5.23 26.66 -10.19
C ASN A 46 -6.17 27.85 -9.93
N PRO A 47 -6.72 28.06 -8.74
CA PRO A 47 -7.69 29.12 -8.48
C PRO A 47 -7.09 30.55 -8.48
N LEU A 48 -5.83 30.71 -8.86
CA LEU A 48 -5.12 31.97 -8.95
C LEU A 48 -4.70 32.34 -10.38
N ALA A 49 -5.21 31.65 -11.41
CA ALA A 49 -5.16 32.19 -12.75
C ALA A 49 -6.18 33.34 -12.85
N ASP A 50 -5.78 34.48 -13.38
CA ASP A 50 -6.65 35.60 -13.65
C ASP A 50 -7.90 35.12 -14.39
N PRO A 51 -9.09 35.64 -14.05
CA PRO A 51 -10.33 35.30 -14.74
C PRO A 51 -10.18 35.68 -16.22
N ALA A 52 -10.07 34.70 -17.08
CA ALA A 52 -10.23 34.91 -18.52
C ALA A 52 -11.62 35.46 -18.72
N SER A 53 -11.67 36.57 -19.41
CA SER A 53 -12.92 37.23 -19.83
C SER A 53 -13.88 36.21 -20.48
N PRO A 54 -15.18 36.28 -20.20
CA PRO A 54 -16.14 35.34 -20.78
C PRO A 54 -16.17 35.52 -22.32
N PRO A 55 -16.40 34.46 -23.09
CA PRO A 55 -16.59 34.60 -24.53
C PRO A 55 -17.85 35.45 -24.79
N ALA A 56 -17.67 36.56 -25.48
CA ALA A 56 -18.74 37.43 -25.92
C ALA A 56 -19.68 36.65 -26.83
N GLY A 57 -20.90 36.39 -26.33
CA GLY A 57 -22.00 35.96 -27.17
C GLY A 57 -22.31 37.07 -28.17
N GLN A 58 -22.40 36.74 -29.43
CA GLN A 58 -22.83 37.66 -30.48
C GLN A 58 -24.29 38.04 -30.25
N PRO A 59 -24.62 39.34 -30.10
CA PRO A 59 -25.99 39.80 -30.25
C PRO A 59 -26.31 40.04 -31.74
N PRO A 60 -27.59 40.04 -32.12
CA PRO A 60 -28.01 40.14 -33.51
C PRO A 60 -27.68 41.54 -34.09
N THR A 61 -27.24 41.55 -35.31
CA THR A 61 -26.96 42.72 -36.15
C THR A 61 -28.16 43.61 -36.25
N THR A 62 -28.09 44.78 -35.60
CA THR A 62 -28.86 45.96 -35.97
C THR A 62 -27.87 46.98 -36.49
N GLN A 63 -27.93 47.33 -37.78
CA GLN A 63 -27.12 48.35 -38.39
C GLN A 63 -27.43 49.71 -37.71
N ALA A 64 -26.43 50.23 -37.00
CA ALA A 64 -26.39 51.60 -36.59
C ALA A 64 -25.61 52.44 -37.66
N PRO A 65 -26.00 53.68 -37.89
CA PRO A 65 -25.39 54.49 -38.95
C PRO A 65 -23.93 54.82 -38.67
N ALA A 66 -23.14 54.92 -39.75
CA ALA A 66 -21.70 55.18 -39.70
C ALA A 66 -21.39 56.40 -38.80
N PRO A 67 -20.34 56.28 -37.91
CA PRO A 67 -19.87 57.47 -37.21
C PRO A 67 -19.20 58.43 -38.18
N ALA A 68 -19.50 59.72 -37.97
CA ALA A 68 -18.83 60.79 -38.67
C ALA A 68 -17.32 60.71 -38.50
N PRO A 69 -16.50 61.12 -39.48
CA PRO A 69 -15.06 61.06 -39.37
C PRO A 69 -14.61 61.91 -38.16
N GLU A 70 -13.84 61.27 -37.24
CA GLU A 70 -13.11 62.01 -36.22
C GLU A 70 -12.22 63.05 -36.88
N PRO A 71 -12.15 64.25 -36.28
CA PRO A 71 -11.25 65.28 -36.83
C PRO A 71 -9.82 64.76 -36.79
N ALA A 72 -9.16 64.76 -37.94
CA ALA A 72 -7.77 64.38 -38.10
C ALA A 72 -6.92 65.00 -36.98
N ALA A 73 -6.34 64.16 -36.12
CA ALA A 73 -5.38 64.57 -35.10
C ALA A 73 -4.33 65.47 -35.78
N LYS A 74 -4.20 66.72 -35.34
CA LYS A 74 -3.15 67.62 -35.85
C LYS A 74 -1.81 66.92 -35.69
N ALA A 75 -1.11 66.67 -36.77
CA ALA A 75 0.21 66.08 -36.75
C ALA A 75 1.08 66.89 -35.78
N GLU A 76 1.62 66.20 -34.76
CA GLU A 76 2.51 66.83 -33.82
C GLU A 76 3.75 67.38 -34.55
N PRO A 77 4.19 68.57 -34.16
CA PRO A 77 5.37 69.17 -34.80
C PRO A 77 6.61 68.28 -34.54
N LYS A 78 7.30 67.89 -35.61
CA LYS A 78 8.58 67.14 -35.53
C LYS A 78 9.74 68.13 -35.37
N VAL A 79 10.55 67.90 -34.34
CA VAL A 79 11.73 68.69 -34.00
C VAL A 79 12.98 67.90 -34.38
N LEU A 80 13.96 68.59 -35.01
CA LEU A 80 15.24 67.99 -35.37
C LEU A 80 16.15 67.89 -34.15
N ILE A 81 16.65 66.67 -33.86
CA ILE A 81 17.55 66.40 -32.75
C ILE A 81 18.97 66.66 -33.26
N ALA A 82 19.68 67.61 -32.66
CA ALA A 82 21.07 67.90 -33.00
C ALA A 82 22.05 67.06 -32.19
N GLU A 83 21.74 66.83 -30.94
CA GLU A 83 22.61 66.13 -30.00
C GLU A 83 21.74 65.43 -28.93
N VAL A 84 22.21 64.26 -28.42
CA VAL A 84 21.66 63.56 -27.24
C VAL A 84 22.79 63.45 -26.24
N VAL A 85 22.53 63.91 -25.00
CA VAL A 85 23.51 63.90 -23.90
C VAL A 85 22.84 63.21 -22.70
N ILE A 86 23.54 62.21 -22.12
CA ILE A 86 23.07 61.55 -20.92
C ILE A 86 23.78 62.13 -19.71
N GLU A 87 23.04 62.60 -18.73
CA GLU A 87 23.55 63.19 -17.48
C GLU A 87 23.05 62.43 -16.25
N GLY A 88 23.75 62.60 -15.12
CA GLY A 88 23.40 62.01 -13.82
C GLY A 88 24.18 60.77 -13.46
N LEU A 89 25.20 60.37 -14.31
CA LEU A 89 25.99 59.17 -14.10
C LEU A 89 27.50 59.49 -13.84
N GLN A 90 27.88 60.73 -13.61
CA GLN A 90 29.27 61.20 -13.55
C GLN A 90 30.14 60.42 -12.55
N ASP A 91 29.57 60.08 -11.36
CA ASP A 91 30.26 59.43 -10.27
C ASP A 91 29.94 57.93 -10.17
N HIS A 92 29.21 57.36 -11.17
CA HIS A 92 28.77 55.97 -11.10
C HIS A 92 29.86 55.01 -11.62
N PRO A 93 30.21 53.91 -10.93
CA PRO A 93 31.28 52.97 -11.31
C PRO A 93 31.07 52.30 -12.67
N GLU A 94 29.79 52.06 -13.08
CA GLU A 94 29.44 51.47 -14.37
C GLU A 94 28.92 52.51 -15.39
N ARG A 95 29.40 53.74 -15.31
CA ARG A 95 28.93 54.88 -16.14
C ARG A 95 28.79 54.53 -17.62
N GLU A 96 29.87 54.08 -18.26
CA GLU A 96 29.88 53.82 -19.70
C GLU A 96 28.81 52.78 -20.11
N ARG A 97 28.63 51.74 -19.31
CA ARG A 97 27.64 50.71 -19.56
C ARG A 97 26.20 51.24 -19.46
N LEU A 98 25.93 52.09 -18.44
CA LEU A 98 24.62 52.69 -18.24
C LEU A 98 24.28 53.73 -19.28
N GLU A 99 25.25 54.56 -19.66
CA GLU A 99 25.10 55.49 -20.79
C GLU A 99 24.73 54.75 -22.09
N LEU A 100 25.47 53.68 -22.39
CA LEU A 100 25.20 52.83 -23.56
C LEU A 100 23.79 52.18 -23.47
N ALA A 101 23.38 51.71 -22.29
CA ALA A 101 22.07 51.13 -22.08
C ALA A 101 20.93 52.14 -22.28
N ALA A 102 21.14 53.40 -21.85
CA ALA A 102 20.18 54.46 -22.09
C ALA A 102 20.08 54.82 -23.59
N TYR A 103 21.22 54.96 -24.24
CA TYR A 103 21.27 55.21 -25.71
C TYR A 103 20.61 54.06 -26.49
N ALA A 104 20.88 52.83 -26.17
CA ALA A 104 20.35 51.64 -26.85
C ALA A 104 18.81 51.53 -26.69
N ALA A 105 18.24 52.10 -25.64
CA ALA A 105 16.82 52.07 -25.39
C ALA A 105 16.06 53.15 -26.16
N MET A 106 16.73 54.18 -26.67
CA MET A 106 16.11 55.30 -27.38
C MET A 106 16.02 55.05 -28.88
N ALA A 107 14.93 55.52 -29.48
CA ALA A 107 14.78 55.63 -30.92
C ALA A 107 15.28 56.99 -31.46
N ALA A 108 15.21 58.04 -30.63
CA ALA A 108 15.72 59.36 -30.97
C ALA A 108 17.25 59.38 -31.03
N THR A 109 17.81 59.68 -32.21
CA THR A 109 19.24 59.78 -32.46
C THR A 109 19.60 61.12 -33.05
N PRO A 110 20.87 61.59 -32.96
CA PRO A 110 21.29 62.80 -33.64
C PRO A 110 21.01 62.75 -35.15
N GLY A 111 20.36 63.79 -35.65
CA GLY A 111 19.89 63.86 -37.04
C GLY A 111 18.43 63.36 -37.26
N SER A 112 17.80 62.70 -36.32
CA SER A 112 16.41 62.27 -36.41
C SER A 112 15.43 63.42 -36.15
N ARG A 113 14.19 63.30 -36.70
CA ARG A 113 13.08 64.21 -36.40
C ARG A 113 12.03 63.50 -35.59
N VAL A 114 11.82 63.92 -34.38
CA VAL A 114 10.93 63.26 -33.41
C VAL A 114 9.77 64.17 -32.96
N THR A 115 8.66 63.56 -32.63
CA THR A 115 7.49 64.19 -31.98
C THR A 115 7.64 64.12 -30.47
N ARG A 116 6.80 64.87 -29.76
CA ARG A 116 6.72 64.77 -28.30
C ARG A 116 6.28 63.39 -27.83
N THR A 117 5.37 62.74 -28.55
CA THR A 117 4.90 61.40 -28.27
C THR A 117 6.02 60.35 -28.42
N GLU A 118 6.88 60.47 -29.46
CA GLU A 118 8.06 59.62 -29.66
C GLU A 118 9.08 59.79 -28.53
N LEU A 119 9.31 61.01 -28.00
CA LEU A 119 10.16 61.26 -26.84
C LEU A 119 9.59 60.68 -25.55
N GLN A 120 8.27 60.69 -25.38
CA GLN A 120 7.62 60.00 -24.24
C GLN A 120 7.79 58.49 -24.33
N THR A 121 7.76 57.93 -25.54
CA THR A 121 8.03 56.50 -25.78
C THR A 121 9.46 56.18 -25.43
N ASP A 122 10.46 57.00 -25.84
CA ASP A 122 11.85 56.86 -25.49
C ASP A 122 12.09 56.92 -23.97
N LEU A 123 11.46 57.88 -23.28
CA LEU A 123 11.52 57.95 -21.83
C LEU A 123 11.00 56.67 -21.17
N SER A 124 9.89 56.17 -21.67
CA SER A 124 9.33 54.90 -21.19
C SER A 124 10.20 53.70 -21.47
N ALA A 125 10.85 53.69 -22.64
CA ALA A 125 11.78 52.63 -23.04
C ALA A 125 13.09 52.62 -22.22
N ILE A 126 13.64 53.83 -21.91
CA ILE A 126 14.81 53.92 -21.03
C ILE A 126 14.43 53.44 -19.61
N TYR A 127 13.28 53.86 -19.08
CA TYR A 127 12.82 53.37 -17.79
C TYR A 127 12.55 51.85 -17.77
N ALA A 128 11.91 51.35 -18.84
CA ALA A 128 11.63 49.91 -19.00
C ALA A 128 12.91 49.06 -19.18
N SER A 129 14.06 49.65 -19.50
CA SER A 129 15.36 48.95 -19.53
C SER A 129 15.75 48.39 -18.18
N GLY A 130 15.13 48.89 -17.07
CA GLY A 130 15.27 48.42 -15.72
C GLY A 130 16.55 48.88 -14.97
N TRP A 131 17.41 49.71 -15.59
CA TRP A 131 18.64 50.21 -14.99
C TRP A 131 18.47 51.47 -14.14
N PHE A 132 17.37 52.21 -14.34
CA PHE A 132 17.19 53.55 -13.82
C PHE A 132 15.98 53.64 -12.89
N SER A 133 16.13 54.34 -11.77
CA SER A 133 15.08 54.66 -10.82
C SER A 133 14.28 55.89 -11.18
N ASP A 134 14.91 56.85 -11.94
CA ASP A 134 14.24 58.03 -12.48
C ASP A 134 14.87 58.36 -13.84
N VAL A 135 14.04 58.83 -14.78
CA VAL A 135 14.44 59.26 -16.12
C VAL A 135 13.68 60.52 -16.50
N ARG A 136 14.39 61.54 -16.97
CA ARG A 136 13.79 62.78 -17.43
C ARG A 136 14.43 63.21 -18.74
N ILE A 137 13.67 63.59 -19.74
CA ILE A 137 14.17 64.10 -21.01
C ILE A 137 13.86 65.63 -21.03
N GLN A 138 14.94 66.43 -21.16
CA GLN A 138 14.84 67.90 -21.21
C GLN A 138 15.32 68.35 -22.60
N PRO A 139 14.43 68.82 -23.46
CA PRO A 139 14.84 69.44 -24.70
C PRO A 139 15.39 70.85 -24.43
N VAL A 140 16.56 71.15 -24.98
CA VAL A 140 17.22 72.48 -24.93
C VAL A 140 17.43 72.96 -26.36
N ASP A 141 16.87 74.10 -26.65
CA ASP A 141 17.02 74.70 -28.00
C ASP A 141 18.45 75.16 -28.29
N GLY A 142 18.95 74.79 -29.45
CA GLY A 142 20.31 75.12 -29.91
C GLY A 142 20.33 75.61 -31.38
N PRO A 143 21.41 76.22 -31.82
CA PRO A 143 21.50 76.84 -33.17
C PRO A 143 21.42 75.84 -34.32
N LEU A 144 21.68 74.55 -34.10
CA LEU A 144 21.68 73.46 -35.10
C LEU A 144 20.47 72.50 -34.93
N GLY A 145 19.56 72.76 -33.97
CA GLY A 145 18.46 71.90 -33.62
C GLY A 145 18.38 71.73 -32.11
N VAL A 146 17.50 70.82 -31.66
CA VAL A 146 17.29 70.56 -30.21
C VAL A 146 18.33 69.61 -29.68
N ARG A 147 18.94 69.99 -28.57
CA ARG A 147 19.77 69.12 -27.73
C ARG A 147 18.87 68.42 -26.74
N LEU A 148 18.85 67.09 -26.74
CA LEU A 148 18.13 66.30 -25.75
C LEU A 148 19.06 66.02 -24.55
N VAL A 149 18.77 66.57 -23.40
CA VAL A 149 19.45 66.20 -22.16
C VAL A 149 18.61 65.16 -21.44
N VAL A 150 19.10 63.93 -21.43
CA VAL A 150 18.48 62.80 -20.74
C VAL A 150 19.12 62.66 -19.37
N VAL A 151 18.41 63.15 -18.34
CA VAL A 151 18.86 63.03 -16.95
C VAL A 151 18.36 61.70 -16.40
N VAL A 152 19.29 60.84 -16.01
CA VAL A 152 18.98 59.53 -15.45
C VAL A 152 19.53 59.37 -14.03
N VAL A 153 18.78 58.64 -13.18
CA VAL A 153 19.25 58.21 -11.88
C VAL A 153 19.39 56.71 -11.91
N ALA A 154 20.62 56.19 -11.79
CA ALA A 154 20.86 54.76 -11.77
C ALA A 154 20.31 54.10 -10.50
N ASN A 155 19.87 52.83 -10.61
CA ASN A 155 19.60 52.03 -9.47
C ASN A 155 20.88 51.80 -8.64
N PRO A 156 20.81 51.53 -7.33
CA PRO A 156 21.97 51.26 -6.49
C PRO A 156 22.70 49.98 -6.92
N VAL A 157 23.95 49.87 -6.54
CA VAL A 157 24.76 48.64 -6.73
C VAL A 157 24.25 47.56 -5.75
N LEU A 158 23.87 46.41 -6.28
CA LEU A 158 23.31 45.31 -5.49
C LEU A 158 24.35 44.74 -4.51
N GLN A 159 24.14 44.88 -3.22
CA GLN A 159 25.03 44.35 -2.16
C GLN A 159 24.42 43.10 -1.51
N GLN A 160 23.13 43.08 -1.28
CA GLN A 160 22.47 42.00 -0.58
C GLN A 160 21.01 41.86 -1.00
N VAL A 161 20.53 40.59 -1.10
CA VAL A 161 19.11 40.28 -1.21
C VAL A 161 18.63 39.68 0.11
N LYS A 162 17.60 40.28 0.72
CA LYS A 162 16.93 39.79 1.92
C LYS A 162 15.54 39.29 1.58
N LEU A 163 15.13 38.24 2.24
CA LEU A 163 13.79 37.70 2.13
C LEU A 163 12.99 38.03 3.40
N ASP A 164 11.74 38.42 3.23
CA ASP A 164 10.79 38.68 4.31
C ASP A 164 9.57 37.75 4.16
N PRO A 165 9.22 36.92 5.17
CA PRO A 165 9.93 36.70 6.44
C PRO A 165 11.25 35.94 6.28
N ALA A 166 12.11 36.01 7.30
CA ALA A 166 13.42 35.34 7.27
C ALA A 166 13.36 33.80 7.46
N ASP A 167 12.29 33.31 8.13
CA ASP A 167 12.09 31.86 8.36
C ASP A 167 11.33 31.23 7.20
N LEU A 168 12.07 30.79 6.19
CA LEU A 168 11.54 30.21 4.97
C LEU A 168 12.04 28.77 4.75
N LYS A 169 11.30 28.02 3.93
CA LYS A 169 11.74 26.69 3.45
C LYS A 169 12.86 26.80 2.40
N LEU A 170 13.11 27.99 1.87
CA LEU A 170 14.16 28.26 0.89
C LEU A 170 15.51 28.36 1.63
N PRO A 171 16.50 27.52 1.31
CA PRO A 171 17.84 27.64 1.87
C PRO A 171 18.53 28.95 1.49
N ALA A 172 19.20 29.61 2.42
CA ALA A 172 19.94 30.84 2.17
C ALA A 172 20.98 30.67 1.03
N GLN A 173 21.58 29.48 0.92
CA GLN A 173 22.54 29.16 -0.14
C GLN A 173 21.93 29.29 -1.54
N VAL A 174 20.68 28.84 -1.73
CA VAL A 174 19.99 28.95 -3.02
C VAL A 174 19.79 30.40 -3.42
N VAL A 175 19.50 31.28 -2.46
CA VAL A 175 19.39 32.72 -2.72
C VAL A 175 20.74 33.29 -3.14
N GLN A 176 21.81 32.96 -2.39
CA GLN A 176 23.16 33.40 -2.73
C GLN A 176 23.60 32.95 -4.13
N ASP A 177 23.40 31.67 -4.44
CA ASP A 177 23.77 31.09 -5.73
C ASP A 177 23.00 31.74 -6.89
N THR A 178 21.72 32.09 -6.67
CA THR A 178 20.87 32.73 -7.69
C THR A 178 21.36 34.14 -8.02
N PHE A 179 21.84 34.90 -7.03
CA PHE A 179 22.22 36.30 -7.20
C PHE A 179 23.76 36.52 -7.30
N VAL A 180 24.57 35.47 -7.17
CA VAL A 180 26.04 35.58 -7.13
C VAL A 180 26.63 36.37 -8.31
N ALA A 181 26.04 36.25 -9.48
CA ALA A 181 26.49 36.96 -10.69
C ALA A 181 26.11 38.44 -10.71
N ASP A 182 25.18 38.87 -9.87
CA ASP A 182 24.59 40.20 -9.88
C ASP A 182 25.09 41.08 -8.71
N TYR A 183 25.68 40.48 -7.69
CA TYR A 183 26.30 41.23 -6.59
C TYR A 183 27.47 42.09 -7.05
N GLY A 184 27.57 43.30 -6.52
CA GLY A 184 28.59 44.28 -6.88
C GLY A 184 28.33 44.99 -8.22
N LYS A 185 27.21 44.74 -8.88
CA LYS A 185 26.78 45.41 -10.11
C LYS A 185 25.55 46.27 -9.89
N THR A 186 25.33 47.24 -10.76
CA THR A 186 24.10 48.06 -10.74
C THR A 186 22.87 47.17 -10.87
N LEU A 187 21.92 47.37 -9.98
CA LEU A 187 20.67 46.60 -9.98
C LEU A 187 19.86 46.85 -11.27
N ASN A 188 19.57 45.78 -11.97
CA ASN A 188 18.63 45.80 -13.08
C ASN A 188 17.30 45.13 -12.67
N LEU A 189 16.19 45.82 -12.73
CA LEU A 189 14.89 45.32 -12.29
C LEU A 189 14.38 44.16 -13.16
N ASN A 190 14.72 44.10 -14.43
CA ASN A 190 14.36 42.99 -15.31
C ASN A 190 15.15 41.71 -14.98
N THR A 191 16.45 41.87 -14.65
CA THR A 191 17.27 40.78 -14.15
C THR A 191 16.75 40.30 -12.80
N LEU A 192 16.42 41.22 -11.91
CA LEU A 192 15.81 40.90 -10.59
C LEU A 192 14.53 40.07 -10.77
N GLN A 193 13.65 40.46 -11.70
CA GLN A 193 12.44 39.71 -12.01
C GLN A 193 12.75 38.29 -12.49
N THR A 194 13.76 38.12 -13.34
CA THR A 194 14.22 36.80 -13.80
C THR A 194 14.71 35.95 -12.63
N ARG A 195 15.54 36.51 -11.74
CA ARG A 195 16.02 35.82 -10.54
C ARG A 195 14.90 35.44 -9.59
N MET A 196 13.91 36.30 -9.42
CA MET A 196 12.71 35.98 -8.63
C MET A 196 11.93 34.82 -9.25
N GLN A 197 11.82 34.73 -10.58
CA GLN A 197 11.20 33.60 -11.26
C GLN A 197 12.01 32.29 -11.08
N GLU A 198 13.34 32.36 -11.05
CA GLU A 198 14.21 31.23 -10.78
C GLU A 198 13.99 30.70 -9.35
N LEU A 199 13.93 31.57 -8.35
CA LEU A 199 13.59 31.20 -6.97
C LEU A 199 12.16 30.61 -6.87
N GLN A 200 11.22 31.18 -7.61
CA GLN A 200 9.84 30.67 -7.62
C GLN A 200 9.77 29.27 -8.27
N ARG A 201 10.53 28.98 -9.31
CA ARG A 201 10.68 27.65 -9.92
C ARG A 201 11.26 26.66 -8.89
N TRP A 202 12.28 27.06 -8.15
CA TRP A 202 12.83 26.23 -7.08
C TRP A 202 11.73 25.80 -6.08
N TYR A 203 10.87 26.74 -5.62
CA TYR A 203 9.75 26.41 -4.76
C TYR A 203 8.79 25.40 -5.41
N ALA A 204 8.44 25.62 -6.67
CA ALA A 204 7.57 24.71 -7.42
C ALA A 204 8.19 23.32 -7.57
N ASP A 205 9.49 23.24 -7.89
CA ASP A 205 10.24 21.99 -8.02
C ASP A 205 10.36 21.22 -6.70
N GLN A 206 10.34 21.91 -5.56
CA GLN A 206 10.29 21.29 -4.23
C GLN A 206 8.86 20.95 -3.77
N GLY A 207 7.85 21.22 -4.60
CA GLY A 207 6.45 20.95 -4.28
C GLY A 207 5.69 22.08 -3.60
N TYR A 208 6.33 23.21 -3.32
CA TYR A 208 5.70 24.38 -2.68
C TYR A 208 4.98 25.27 -3.73
N SER A 209 4.01 24.70 -4.42
CA SER A 209 3.35 25.32 -5.58
C SER A 209 2.55 26.60 -5.27
N LEU A 210 2.24 26.86 -4.02
CA LEU A 210 1.56 28.07 -3.56
C LEU A 210 2.50 29.21 -3.18
N ALA A 211 3.81 28.96 -3.18
CA ALA A 211 4.78 30.00 -2.87
C ALA A 211 4.74 31.11 -3.93
N ARG A 212 4.78 32.36 -3.47
CA ARG A 212 4.82 33.56 -4.30
C ARG A 212 5.92 34.47 -3.78
N ILE A 213 6.75 34.95 -4.71
CA ILE A 213 7.77 35.94 -4.45
C ILE A 213 7.34 37.21 -5.14
N THR A 214 7.19 38.28 -4.38
CA THR A 214 6.80 39.60 -4.88
C THR A 214 7.80 40.65 -4.43
N GLY A 215 7.91 41.70 -5.18
CA GLY A 215 8.82 42.79 -4.84
C GLY A 215 9.60 43.34 -6.01
N PRO A 216 10.59 44.14 -5.73
CA PRO A 216 11.09 44.47 -4.39
C PRO A 216 10.09 45.25 -3.55
N SER A 217 9.93 44.87 -2.29
CA SER A 217 9.14 45.66 -1.33
C SER A 217 9.91 46.91 -0.88
N ARG A 218 11.23 46.81 -0.89
CA ARG A 218 12.14 47.90 -0.55
C ARG A 218 13.48 47.70 -1.28
N VAL A 219 14.02 48.80 -1.79
CA VAL A 219 15.41 48.89 -2.28
C VAL A 219 16.08 50.03 -1.52
N SER A 220 17.10 49.71 -0.75
CA SER A 220 17.84 50.73 0.02
C SER A 220 18.92 51.39 -0.83
N PRO A 221 19.30 52.65 -0.52
CA PRO A 221 20.40 53.33 -1.20
C PRO A 221 21.76 52.57 -1.13
N GLU A 222 21.94 51.77 -0.06
CA GLU A 222 23.12 50.91 0.13
C GLU A 222 23.08 49.62 -0.69
N GLY A 223 22.07 49.42 -1.54
CA GLY A 223 21.95 48.26 -2.39
C GLY A 223 21.41 47.00 -1.76
N VAL A 224 20.65 47.11 -0.66
CA VAL A 224 19.91 45.99 -0.11
C VAL A 224 18.51 45.93 -0.69
N VAL A 225 18.19 44.79 -1.31
CA VAL A 225 16.88 44.50 -1.91
C VAL A 225 16.09 43.58 -0.98
N GLU A 226 14.90 43.99 -0.57
CA GLU A 226 13.98 43.17 0.24
C GLU A 226 12.89 42.59 -0.67
N LEU A 227 12.79 41.25 -0.70
CA LEU A 227 11.76 40.51 -1.43
C LEU A 227 10.76 39.89 -0.44
N LEU A 228 9.48 40.12 -0.70
CA LEU A 228 8.41 39.52 0.11
C LEU A 228 8.09 38.10 -0.41
N VAL A 229 8.20 37.12 0.48
CA VAL A 229 7.92 35.72 0.16
C VAL A 229 6.70 35.23 0.95
N ARG A 230 5.68 34.81 0.24
CA ARG A 230 4.52 34.14 0.82
C ARG A 230 4.55 32.69 0.39
N GLN A 231 4.84 31.77 1.34
CA GLN A 231 5.04 30.34 1.03
C GLN A 231 3.70 29.60 0.79
N GLY A 232 2.57 30.16 1.21
CA GLY A 232 1.28 29.48 1.20
C GLY A 232 1.16 28.48 2.35
N THR A 233 0.32 28.77 3.33
CA THR A 233 0.14 27.90 4.51
C THR A 233 -1.24 27.27 4.53
N VAL A 234 -1.33 26.07 5.09
CA VAL A 234 -2.59 25.36 5.29
C VAL A 234 -3.30 25.94 6.49
N GLU A 235 -4.54 26.40 6.33
CA GLU A 235 -5.41 26.83 7.44
C GLU A 235 -6.18 25.67 8.02
N GLY A 236 -6.63 24.73 7.17
CA GLY A 236 -7.40 23.59 7.61
C GLY A 236 -7.59 22.55 6.50
N VAL A 237 -8.14 21.39 6.89
CA VAL A 237 -8.55 20.34 5.98
C VAL A 237 -10.02 20.05 6.21
N GLU A 238 -10.83 20.22 5.18
CA GLU A 238 -12.26 19.94 5.16
C GLU A 238 -12.57 18.70 4.33
N VAL A 239 -13.53 17.90 4.78
CA VAL A 239 -14.02 16.73 4.03
C VAL A 239 -15.43 17.02 3.54
N GLN A 240 -15.63 16.85 2.24
CA GLN A 240 -16.90 17.03 1.58
C GLN A 240 -17.25 15.75 0.82
N PHE A 241 -18.42 15.18 1.11
CA PHE A 241 -18.86 13.98 0.39
C PHE A 241 -19.55 14.36 -0.92
N LEU A 242 -19.24 13.57 -1.96
CA LEU A 242 -19.72 13.78 -3.33
C LEU A 242 -20.47 12.54 -3.81
N ASN A 243 -21.41 12.74 -4.75
CA ASN A 243 -21.96 11.64 -5.53
C ASN A 243 -20.98 11.21 -6.64
N LYS A 244 -21.34 10.18 -7.41
CA LYS A 244 -20.49 9.68 -8.50
C LYS A 244 -20.25 10.70 -9.62
N GLU A 245 -21.16 11.65 -9.78
CA GLU A 245 -21.08 12.74 -10.74
C GLU A 245 -20.21 13.92 -10.22
N GLY A 246 -19.79 13.84 -8.95
CA GLY A 246 -18.98 14.87 -8.30
C GLY A 246 -19.77 16.04 -7.73
N SER A 247 -21.10 15.92 -7.59
CA SER A 247 -21.96 16.92 -6.94
C SER A 247 -21.96 16.74 -5.42
N THR A 248 -22.11 17.84 -4.69
CA THR A 248 -22.25 17.87 -3.22
C THR A 248 -23.68 17.65 -2.75
N THR A 249 -24.64 17.63 -3.68
CA THR A 249 -26.05 17.44 -3.41
C THR A 249 -26.60 16.27 -4.20
N ASN A 250 -27.64 15.63 -3.66
CA ASN A 250 -28.42 14.62 -4.37
C ASN A 250 -29.41 15.26 -5.35
N ASP A 251 -30.16 14.46 -6.10
CA ASP A 251 -31.17 14.90 -7.07
C ASP A 251 -32.29 15.74 -6.45
N LYS A 252 -32.44 15.72 -5.13
CA LYS A 252 -33.41 16.53 -4.38
C LYS A 252 -32.84 17.84 -3.84
N GLY A 253 -31.58 18.16 -4.13
CA GLY A 253 -30.87 19.33 -3.63
C GLY A 253 -30.39 19.20 -2.17
N GLU A 254 -30.48 18.03 -1.54
CA GLU A 254 -30.01 17.79 -0.18
C GLU A 254 -28.51 17.50 -0.16
N PRO A 255 -27.75 18.00 0.84
CA PRO A 255 -26.33 17.72 0.98
C PRO A 255 -26.07 16.22 1.14
N ILE A 256 -25.07 15.71 0.42
CA ILE A 256 -24.65 14.31 0.55
C ILE A 256 -23.97 14.09 1.89
N ARG A 257 -24.51 13.15 2.65
CA ARG A 257 -23.93 12.72 3.92
C ARG A 257 -23.21 11.38 3.70
N GLY A 258 -21.88 11.35 3.90
CA GLY A 258 -21.12 10.12 3.82
C GLY A 258 -21.40 9.17 5.00
N LYS A 259 -21.24 7.86 4.73
CA LYS A 259 -21.20 6.83 5.77
C LYS A 259 -19.94 7.00 6.63
N THR A 260 -18.81 7.29 5.99
CA THR A 260 -17.48 7.41 6.62
C THR A 260 -17.42 8.65 7.51
N LYS A 261 -16.86 8.48 8.69
CA LYS A 261 -16.62 9.62 9.59
C LYS A 261 -15.50 10.52 9.05
N PRO A 262 -15.63 11.86 9.02
CA PRO A 262 -14.60 12.75 8.47
C PRO A 262 -13.20 12.53 9.02
N TRP A 263 -13.07 12.19 10.32
CA TRP A 263 -11.79 11.92 10.94
C TRP A 263 -11.05 10.71 10.35
N VAL A 264 -11.74 9.76 9.74
CA VAL A 264 -11.14 8.62 9.03
C VAL A 264 -10.36 9.09 7.80
N VAL A 265 -10.89 10.10 7.12
CA VAL A 265 -10.21 10.73 5.96
C VAL A 265 -9.07 11.64 6.45
N THR A 266 -9.37 12.55 7.39
CA THR A 266 -8.39 13.54 7.85
C THR A 266 -7.21 12.92 8.61
N ARG A 267 -7.36 11.74 9.21
CA ARG A 267 -6.23 11.03 9.84
C ARG A 267 -5.17 10.58 8.83
N GLU A 268 -5.55 10.35 7.56
CA GLU A 268 -4.63 9.95 6.49
C GLU A 268 -3.87 11.14 5.89
N VAL A 269 -4.27 12.37 6.21
CA VAL A 269 -3.62 13.60 5.74
C VAL A 269 -2.48 13.96 6.68
N SER A 270 -1.28 14.14 6.13
CA SER A 270 -0.08 14.55 6.90
C SER A 270 0.01 16.06 7.08
N LEU A 271 -0.53 16.82 6.12
CA LEU A 271 -0.56 18.28 6.17
C LEU A 271 -1.46 18.78 7.32
N ARG A 272 -0.92 19.63 8.18
CA ARG A 272 -1.61 20.16 9.36
C ARG A 272 -1.79 21.67 9.25
N PRO A 273 -2.81 22.24 9.93
CA PRO A 273 -2.95 23.69 10.05
C PRO A 273 -1.65 24.35 10.51
N GLY A 274 -1.29 25.47 9.89
CA GLY A 274 -0.05 26.22 10.15
C GLY A 274 1.18 25.73 9.37
N GLN A 275 1.13 24.59 8.71
CA GLN A 275 2.25 24.11 7.88
C GLN A 275 2.25 24.77 6.49
N VAL A 276 3.43 24.91 5.93
CA VAL A 276 3.58 25.33 4.52
C VAL A 276 3.01 24.25 3.61
N PHE A 277 2.16 24.61 2.70
CA PHE A 277 1.55 23.70 1.74
C PHE A 277 2.61 23.05 0.83
N ASN A 278 2.59 21.72 0.72
CA ASN A 278 3.43 20.99 -0.20
C ASN A 278 2.59 20.03 -1.04
N ARG A 279 2.62 20.21 -2.36
CA ARG A 279 1.85 19.39 -3.32
C ARG A 279 2.26 17.91 -3.28
N ARG A 280 3.56 17.61 -3.15
CA ARG A 280 4.05 16.22 -3.10
C ARG A 280 3.54 15.49 -1.85
N GLU A 281 3.53 16.18 -0.70
CA GLU A 281 2.96 15.62 0.52
C GLU A 281 1.45 15.35 0.37
N LEU A 282 0.72 16.28 -0.27
CA LEU A 282 -0.72 16.11 -0.55
C LEU A 282 -0.97 14.93 -1.50
N GLU A 283 -0.15 14.75 -2.53
CA GLU A 283 -0.26 13.60 -3.45
C GLU A 283 -0.05 12.27 -2.71
N GLU A 284 0.89 12.20 -1.78
CA GLU A 284 1.08 11.02 -0.92
C GLU A 284 -0.09 10.84 0.06
N ASP A 285 -0.67 11.93 0.57
CA ASP A 285 -1.88 11.90 1.41
C ASP A 285 -3.06 11.31 0.63
N ILE A 286 -3.26 11.74 -0.61
CA ILE A 286 -4.31 11.21 -1.51
C ILE A 286 -4.09 9.73 -1.76
N LYS A 287 -2.86 9.29 -2.05
CA LYS A 287 -2.54 7.87 -2.23
C LYS A 287 -2.87 7.05 -0.97
N ARG A 288 -2.63 7.61 0.23
CA ARG A 288 -3.01 6.94 1.48
C ARG A 288 -4.52 6.83 1.66
N ILE A 289 -5.26 7.88 1.31
CA ILE A 289 -6.73 7.89 1.34
C ILE A 289 -7.27 6.82 0.37
N TYR A 290 -6.80 6.76 -0.87
CA TYR A 290 -7.15 5.69 -1.81
C TYR A 290 -6.74 4.31 -1.30
N GLY A 291 -5.58 4.20 -0.67
CA GLY A 291 -5.07 2.97 -0.08
C GLY A 291 -5.94 2.37 1.03
N THR A 292 -6.89 3.14 1.58
CA THR A 292 -7.89 2.61 2.52
C THR A 292 -8.92 1.70 1.84
N GLY A 293 -9.08 1.80 0.51
CA GLY A 293 -10.07 1.04 -0.25
C GLY A 293 -11.53 1.46 0.00
N LEU A 294 -11.78 2.57 0.67
CA LEU A 294 -13.12 3.05 1.01
C LEU A 294 -13.70 4.04 0.01
N PHE A 295 -12.87 4.54 -0.90
CA PHE A 295 -13.21 5.66 -1.78
C PHE A 295 -12.91 5.31 -3.24
N SER A 296 -13.87 5.62 -4.11
CA SER A 296 -13.74 5.43 -5.55
C SER A 296 -13.12 6.65 -6.24
N ASP A 297 -13.26 7.85 -5.63
CA ASP A 297 -12.63 9.08 -6.13
C ASP A 297 -12.32 10.04 -4.98
N VAL A 298 -11.23 10.81 -5.13
CA VAL A 298 -10.80 11.87 -4.20
C VAL A 298 -10.42 13.09 -5.01
N LYS A 299 -11.26 14.11 -4.98
CA LYS A 299 -11.02 15.41 -5.62
C LYS A 299 -10.44 16.38 -4.60
N VAL A 300 -9.47 17.17 -5.02
CA VAL A 300 -8.86 18.19 -4.15
C VAL A 300 -9.17 19.57 -4.70
N THR A 301 -9.67 20.45 -3.85
CA THR A 301 -9.84 21.87 -4.14
C THR A 301 -9.14 22.68 -3.06
N LEU A 302 -8.36 23.67 -3.47
CA LEU A 302 -7.72 24.60 -2.55
C LEU A 302 -8.57 25.87 -2.49
N LYS A 303 -9.19 26.13 -1.35
CA LYS A 303 -9.98 27.36 -1.12
C LYS A 303 -9.09 28.42 -0.47
N PRO A 304 -8.85 29.58 -1.10
CA PRO A 304 -8.13 30.67 -0.45
C PRO A 304 -8.96 31.23 0.71
N VAL A 305 -8.28 31.66 1.76
CA VAL A 305 -8.91 32.34 2.90
C VAL A 305 -8.95 33.83 2.62
N PRO A 306 -10.15 34.45 2.39
CA PRO A 306 -10.21 35.86 1.95
C PRO A 306 -9.61 36.86 2.94
N ALA A 307 -9.71 36.56 4.23
CA ALA A 307 -9.20 37.45 5.31
C ALA A 307 -7.68 37.37 5.49
N GLU A 308 -7.04 36.29 5.01
CA GLU A 308 -5.61 36.01 5.22
C GLU A 308 -4.95 35.59 3.90
N PRO A 309 -4.48 36.54 3.07
CA PRO A 309 -3.80 36.25 1.82
C PRO A 309 -2.59 35.34 2.02
N GLY A 310 -2.54 34.22 1.31
CA GLY A 310 -1.47 33.20 1.44
C GLY A 310 -1.85 32.01 2.30
N LYS A 311 -3.05 31.96 2.90
CA LYS A 311 -3.58 30.77 3.56
C LYS A 311 -4.63 30.08 2.67
N VAL A 312 -4.64 28.74 2.74
CA VAL A 312 -5.59 27.90 1.99
C VAL A 312 -6.21 26.84 2.88
N VAL A 313 -7.47 26.54 2.63
CA VAL A 313 -8.15 25.35 3.17
C VAL A 313 -8.13 24.27 2.11
N ILE A 314 -7.62 23.08 2.47
CA ILE A 314 -7.64 21.91 1.62
C ILE A 314 -9.03 21.26 1.74
N VAL A 315 -9.81 21.27 0.67
CA VAL A 315 -11.11 20.61 0.62
C VAL A 315 -10.96 19.28 -0.12
N LEU A 316 -11.21 18.18 0.59
CA LEU A 316 -11.19 16.83 0.06
C LEU A 316 -12.62 16.43 -0.32
N GLY A 317 -12.91 16.43 -1.62
CA GLY A 317 -14.16 15.94 -2.19
C GLY A 317 -14.09 14.41 -2.34
N ILE A 318 -14.85 13.67 -1.53
CA ILE A 318 -14.76 12.23 -1.38
C ILE A 318 -15.97 11.54 -2.00
N VAL A 319 -15.74 10.63 -2.94
CA VAL A 319 -16.75 9.71 -3.46
C VAL A 319 -16.57 8.36 -2.79
N GLU A 320 -17.54 7.95 -1.97
CA GLU A 320 -17.49 6.65 -1.29
C GLU A 320 -17.77 5.50 -2.25
N GLN A 321 -17.12 4.36 -2.01
CA GLN A 321 -17.50 3.09 -2.65
C GLN A 321 -18.21 2.16 -1.68
N SER A 322 -18.83 1.10 -2.20
CA SER A 322 -19.45 0.07 -1.37
C SER A 322 -18.39 -0.57 -0.48
N SER A 323 -18.64 -0.58 0.83
CA SER A 323 -17.77 -1.23 1.82
C SER A 323 -18.16 -2.67 2.08
N GLY A 324 -19.40 -3.05 1.73
CA GLY A 324 -19.91 -4.40 1.87
C GLY A 324 -19.62 -5.24 0.63
N SER A 325 -19.15 -6.47 0.83
CA SER A 325 -18.96 -7.46 -0.24
C SER A 325 -19.44 -8.83 0.22
N ILE A 326 -19.97 -9.60 -0.72
CA ILE A 326 -20.34 -10.99 -0.57
C ILE A 326 -19.63 -11.73 -1.69
N SER A 327 -18.90 -12.77 -1.34
CA SER A 327 -18.29 -13.67 -2.30
C SER A 327 -18.57 -15.12 -1.94
N GLY A 328 -18.59 -16.00 -2.92
CA GLY A 328 -18.78 -17.42 -2.75
C GLY A 328 -17.98 -18.20 -3.79
N GLY A 329 -17.64 -19.43 -3.47
CA GLY A 329 -16.86 -20.28 -4.35
C GLY A 329 -16.97 -21.75 -3.99
N LEU A 330 -16.53 -22.58 -4.94
CA LEU A 330 -16.32 -24.00 -4.75
C LEU A 330 -14.82 -24.30 -4.88
N GLY A 331 -14.33 -25.24 -4.11
CA GLY A 331 -12.94 -25.64 -4.13
C GLY A 331 -12.76 -27.11 -3.79
N TYR A 332 -11.50 -27.53 -3.85
CA TYR A 332 -11.07 -28.86 -3.41
C TYR A 332 -9.78 -28.73 -2.60
N SER A 333 -9.70 -29.42 -1.49
CA SER A 333 -8.47 -29.61 -0.71
C SER A 333 -8.42 -31.04 -0.14
N GLN A 334 -7.24 -31.55 0.14
CA GLN A 334 -7.11 -32.88 0.73
C GLN A 334 -7.73 -32.96 2.13
N SER A 335 -7.60 -31.89 2.92
CA SER A 335 -8.14 -31.86 4.30
C SER A 335 -9.65 -31.72 4.39
N GLN A 336 -10.31 -31.30 3.31
CA GLN A 336 -11.76 -31.02 3.32
C GLN A 336 -12.54 -31.69 2.20
N GLY A 337 -11.85 -32.29 1.21
CA GLY A 337 -12.49 -32.78 0.00
C GLY A 337 -13.00 -31.66 -0.88
N VAL A 338 -14.11 -31.88 -1.59
CA VAL A 338 -14.85 -30.83 -2.30
C VAL A 338 -15.58 -29.98 -1.28
N PHE A 339 -15.47 -28.68 -1.42
CA PHE A 339 -16.07 -27.73 -0.50
C PHE A 339 -16.71 -26.52 -1.19
N GLY A 340 -17.70 -25.95 -0.50
CA GLY A 340 -18.26 -24.62 -0.81
C GLY A 340 -17.92 -23.60 0.22
N GLN A 341 -17.76 -22.32 -0.14
CA GLN A 341 -17.46 -21.23 0.79
C GLN A 341 -18.30 -19.99 0.51
N ILE A 342 -18.58 -19.24 1.58
CA ILE A 342 -19.20 -17.92 1.56
C ILE A 342 -18.37 -16.99 2.43
N GLN A 343 -18.05 -15.83 1.92
CA GLN A 343 -17.38 -14.76 2.64
C GLN A 343 -18.25 -13.50 2.62
N LEU A 344 -18.46 -12.93 3.78
CA LEU A 344 -19.14 -11.66 4.00
C LEU A 344 -18.12 -10.70 4.58
N GLN A 345 -18.08 -9.47 4.09
CA GLN A 345 -17.17 -8.45 4.59
C GLN A 345 -17.80 -7.06 4.55
N ASP A 346 -17.63 -6.27 5.60
CA ASP A 346 -17.85 -4.81 5.60
C ASP A 346 -16.57 -4.13 6.08
N SER A 347 -15.85 -3.47 5.16
CA SER A 347 -14.58 -2.77 5.44
C SER A 347 -14.76 -1.39 6.06
N ASN A 348 -15.99 -0.94 6.27
CA ASN A 348 -16.29 0.37 6.86
C ASN A 348 -17.43 0.34 7.87
N LEU A 349 -17.35 -0.61 8.79
CA LEU A 349 -18.37 -0.79 9.83
C LEU A 349 -18.56 0.50 10.63
N PHE A 350 -19.79 0.97 10.74
CA PHE A 350 -20.18 2.23 11.39
C PHE A 350 -19.47 3.49 10.84
N GLY A 351 -18.89 3.42 9.64
CA GLY A 351 -18.15 4.52 9.02
C GLY A 351 -16.79 4.81 9.67
N ARG A 352 -16.21 3.85 10.40
CA ARG A 352 -14.95 4.02 11.16
C ARG A 352 -13.74 3.39 10.48
N ALA A 353 -13.88 2.90 9.25
CA ALA A 353 -12.89 2.07 8.57
C ALA A 353 -12.55 0.80 9.37
N TRP A 354 -13.48 0.31 10.17
CA TRP A 354 -13.38 -0.99 10.80
C TRP A 354 -13.79 -2.06 9.81
N ASP A 355 -13.04 -3.14 9.77
CA ASP A 355 -13.33 -4.30 8.93
C ASP A 355 -13.96 -5.40 9.79
N LEU A 356 -15.13 -5.87 9.37
CA LEU A 356 -15.79 -7.04 9.93
C LEU A 356 -15.94 -8.07 8.81
N GLY A 357 -15.18 -9.16 8.91
CA GLY A 357 -15.22 -10.27 8.00
C GLY A 357 -15.84 -11.51 8.66
N THR A 358 -16.63 -12.26 7.90
CA THR A 358 -17.09 -13.59 8.26
C THR A 358 -16.78 -14.50 7.10
N ASN A 359 -16.10 -15.59 7.40
CA ASN A 359 -15.79 -16.62 6.43
C ASN A 359 -16.38 -17.93 6.93
N ILE A 360 -17.12 -18.56 6.06
CA ILE A 360 -17.83 -19.80 6.39
C ILE A 360 -17.62 -20.77 5.22
N SER A 361 -17.13 -22.02 5.47
CA SER A 361 -16.88 -23.07 4.49
C SER A 361 -17.30 -24.44 4.98
N TYR A 362 -17.78 -25.29 4.07
CA TYR A 362 -18.18 -26.67 4.38
C TYR A 362 -17.77 -27.61 3.24
N GLY A 363 -17.11 -28.65 3.59
CA GLY A 363 -16.63 -29.66 2.66
C GLY A 363 -17.01 -31.07 3.09
N GLN A 364 -16.58 -31.99 2.26
CA GLN A 364 -16.83 -33.41 2.44
C GLN A 364 -16.26 -33.93 3.78
N TYR A 365 -15.13 -33.39 4.22
CA TYR A 365 -14.39 -33.86 5.40
C TYR A 365 -14.29 -32.82 6.51
N GLY A 366 -15.19 -31.85 6.54
CA GLY A 366 -15.22 -30.90 7.63
C GLY A 366 -15.72 -29.52 7.26
N GLY A 367 -15.57 -28.61 8.19
CA GLY A 367 -16.02 -27.24 8.05
C GLY A 367 -15.22 -26.26 8.89
N LEU A 368 -15.30 -25.00 8.49
CA LEU A 368 -14.63 -23.90 9.16
C LEU A 368 -15.56 -22.69 9.19
N GLY A 369 -15.54 -21.94 10.25
CA GLY A 369 -16.21 -20.67 10.36
C GLY A 369 -15.41 -19.72 11.20
N ASP A 370 -15.31 -18.45 10.77
CA ASP A 370 -14.70 -17.43 11.60
C ASP A 370 -15.38 -16.07 11.43
N ILE A 371 -15.31 -15.30 12.51
CA ILE A 371 -15.68 -13.90 12.55
C ILE A 371 -14.42 -13.13 12.95
N THR A 372 -14.02 -12.22 12.10
CA THR A 372 -12.82 -11.40 12.31
C THR A 372 -13.19 -9.92 12.30
N PHE A 373 -12.88 -9.23 13.39
CA PHE A 373 -12.95 -7.78 13.49
C PHE A 373 -11.55 -7.20 13.41
N THR A 374 -11.35 -6.15 12.57
CA THR A 374 -10.06 -5.45 12.45
C THR A 374 -10.26 -3.94 12.52
N ASP A 375 -9.55 -3.28 13.43
CA ASP A 375 -9.31 -1.83 13.38
C ASP A 375 -7.91 -1.61 12.79
N PRO A 376 -7.79 -1.14 11.54
CA PRO A 376 -6.51 -0.99 10.86
C PRO A 376 -5.63 0.11 11.45
N TRP A 377 -6.22 1.03 12.18
CA TRP A 377 -5.52 2.11 12.86
C TRP A 377 -6.32 2.59 14.06
N ILE A 378 -5.95 2.12 15.25
CA ILE A 378 -6.55 2.54 16.52
C ILE A 378 -6.54 4.07 16.60
N LYS A 379 -7.70 4.64 16.85
CA LYS A 379 -7.89 6.10 16.87
C LYS A 379 -6.85 6.77 17.78
N ASP A 380 -6.30 7.88 17.33
CA ASP A 380 -5.30 8.72 18.00
C ASP A 380 -3.93 8.04 18.27
N ASN A 381 -3.70 6.85 17.71
CA ASN A 381 -2.43 6.14 17.86
C ASN A 381 -1.39 6.64 16.84
N LYS A 382 -0.37 7.35 17.33
CA LYS A 382 0.71 7.94 16.51
C LYS A 382 1.60 6.91 15.80
N TYR A 383 1.55 5.65 16.21
CA TYR A 383 2.33 4.58 15.57
C TYR A 383 1.54 3.83 14.50
N ARG A 384 0.27 4.16 14.27
CA ARG A 384 -0.62 3.44 13.34
C ARG A 384 -0.78 1.96 13.73
N THR A 385 -0.87 1.67 15.03
CA THR A 385 -1.08 0.32 15.52
C THR A 385 -2.47 -0.18 15.09
N SER A 386 -2.54 -1.38 14.53
CA SER A 386 -3.78 -2.08 14.24
C SER A 386 -4.14 -3.07 15.33
N PHE A 387 -5.42 -3.34 15.44
CA PHE A 387 -6.00 -4.35 16.34
C PHE A 387 -6.86 -5.32 15.55
N ARG A 388 -6.74 -6.62 15.83
CA ARG A 388 -7.58 -7.66 15.24
C ARG A 388 -8.07 -8.59 16.35
N ALA A 389 -9.35 -8.93 16.31
CA ALA A 389 -9.96 -9.97 17.15
C ALA A 389 -10.62 -10.99 16.22
N ARG A 390 -10.41 -12.28 16.48
CA ARG A 390 -10.98 -13.37 15.70
C ARG A 390 -11.56 -14.41 16.65
N VAL A 391 -12.77 -14.89 16.33
CA VAL A 391 -13.37 -16.08 16.92
C VAL A 391 -13.54 -17.08 15.79
N PHE A 392 -13.17 -18.33 16.02
CA PHE A 392 -13.19 -19.34 14.97
C PHE A 392 -13.62 -20.71 15.47
N PHE A 393 -14.14 -21.46 14.55
CA PHE A 393 -14.43 -22.89 14.63
C PHE A 393 -13.81 -23.56 13.41
N SER A 394 -13.16 -24.69 13.58
CA SER A 394 -12.75 -25.56 12.46
C SER A 394 -12.90 -27.02 12.87
N ARG A 395 -13.27 -27.84 11.89
CA ARG A 395 -13.20 -29.31 11.96
C ARG A 395 -12.63 -29.78 10.64
N GLU A 396 -11.51 -30.43 10.68
CA GLU A 396 -10.79 -30.87 9.49
C GLU A 396 -10.02 -32.15 9.75
N VAL A 397 -9.72 -32.90 8.68
CA VAL A 397 -8.88 -34.09 8.76
C VAL A 397 -7.41 -33.66 8.70
N PRO A 398 -6.64 -33.83 9.77
CA PRO A 398 -5.22 -33.47 9.74
C PRO A 398 -4.42 -34.45 8.91
N GLN A 399 -3.74 -33.94 7.88
CA GLN A 399 -2.94 -34.74 6.96
C GLN A 399 -1.74 -35.45 7.64
N LEU A 400 -1.41 -35.01 8.82
CA LEU A 400 -0.39 -35.59 9.68
C LEU A 400 -0.72 -37.07 10.04
N PHE A 401 -2.00 -37.43 10.21
CA PHE A 401 -2.49 -38.77 10.52
C PHE A 401 -2.89 -39.56 9.26
N GLN A 402 -2.48 -39.11 8.07
CA GLN A 402 -2.80 -39.74 6.79
C GLN A 402 -1.54 -40.01 5.98
N ASN A 403 -1.66 -40.95 5.03
CA ASN A 403 -0.70 -41.20 3.93
C ASN A 403 -1.48 -41.31 2.60
N GLU A 404 -0.77 -41.66 1.51
CA GLU A 404 -1.37 -41.83 0.17
C GLU A 404 -2.53 -42.83 0.14
N ASN A 405 -2.57 -43.80 1.03
CA ASN A 405 -3.53 -44.89 1.08
C ASN A 405 -4.69 -44.68 2.08
N ASN A 406 -4.81 -43.48 2.64
CA ASN A 406 -5.70 -43.09 3.72
C ASN A 406 -5.47 -43.87 5.02
N SER A 407 -5.38 -43.16 6.13
CA SER A 407 -5.31 -43.77 7.47
C SER A 407 -6.66 -43.71 8.12
N PHE A 408 -7.01 -44.79 8.81
CA PHE A 408 -8.26 -44.89 9.53
C PHE A 408 -7.96 -45.00 11.02
N THR A 409 -8.82 -44.43 11.84
CA THR A 409 -8.86 -44.68 13.27
C THR A 409 -9.92 -45.71 13.58
N TYR A 410 -9.60 -46.54 14.52
CA TYR A 410 -10.58 -47.46 15.12
C TYR A 410 -11.09 -46.86 16.41
N GLU A 411 -12.32 -47.08 16.73
CA GLU A 411 -12.81 -46.88 18.07
C GLU A 411 -12.20 -47.97 18.97
N LEU A 412 -11.28 -47.57 19.86
CA LEU A 412 -10.55 -48.46 20.73
C LEU A 412 -11.22 -48.50 22.11
N GLN A 413 -11.47 -49.69 22.62
CA GLN A 413 -11.91 -49.93 23.96
C GLN A 413 -10.93 -50.81 24.70
N ASN A 414 -10.89 -50.71 26.01
CA ASN A 414 -10.11 -51.50 26.93
C ASN A 414 -8.61 -51.61 26.58
N PHE A 415 -7.79 -51.12 27.44
CA PHE A 415 -6.36 -51.25 27.34
C PHE A 415 -5.91 -52.39 28.30
N ASP A 416 -5.47 -53.51 27.74
CA ASP A 416 -4.95 -54.65 28.50
C ASP A 416 -3.42 -54.68 28.49
N GLY A 417 -2.82 -53.61 29.03
CA GLY A 417 -1.37 -53.50 29.25
C GLY A 417 -0.48 -53.44 28.03
N ALA A 418 -0.68 -54.27 27.03
CA ALA A 418 0.09 -54.29 25.78
C ALA A 418 -0.76 -54.04 24.55
N ASP A 419 -2.04 -54.31 24.58
CA ASP A 419 -2.92 -54.34 23.42
C ASP A 419 -4.22 -53.57 23.71
N PHE A 420 -4.85 -53.07 22.62
CA PHE A 420 -6.16 -52.37 22.64
C PHE A 420 -7.21 -53.24 21.93
N ASP A 421 -8.41 -53.36 22.51
CA ASP A 421 -9.54 -53.97 21.85
C ASP A 421 -10.18 -52.99 20.84
N VAL A 422 -10.46 -53.49 19.65
CA VAL A 422 -11.19 -52.78 18.62
C VAL A 422 -12.68 -52.97 18.80
N VAL A 423 -13.44 -51.90 18.78
CA VAL A 423 -14.91 -51.98 18.83
C VAL A 423 -15.42 -52.62 17.56
N THR A 424 -15.94 -53.83 17.68
CA THR A 424 -16.60 -54.55 16.60
C THR A 424 -18.08 -54.79 16.96
N SER A 425 -18.97 -54.41 16.06
CA SER A 425 -20.39 -54.79 16.17
C SER A 425 -20.56 -56.18 15.55
N ARG A 426 -20.91 -57.16 16.32
CA ARG A 426 -21.25 -58.50 15.82
C ARG A 426 -22.76 -58.67 15.71
N THR A 427 -23.29 -58.84 14.51
CA THR A 427 -24.67 -59.11 14.27
C THR A 427 -24.84 -60.52 13.72
N VAL A 428 -25.58 -61.38 14.40
CA VAL A 428 -25.93 -62.71 13.93
C VAL A 428 -27.28 -62.64 13.20
N ASN A 429 -27.25 -62.89 11.91
CA ASN A 429 -28.47 -62.92 11.11
C ASN A 429 -29.30 -64.21 11.44
N ASN A 430 -30.61 -64.19 11.11
CA ASN A 430 -31.53 -65.32 11.36
C ASN A 430 -31.09 -66.65 10.75
N ASN A 431 -30.10 -66.66 9.85
CA ASN A 431 -29.50 -67.84 9.23
C ASN A 431 -28.20 -68.31 9.92
N GLY A 432 -27.88 -67.75 11.09
CA GLY A 432 -26.64 -68.09 11.82
C GLY A 432 -25.36 -67.50 11.19
N THR A 433 -25.48 -66.64 10.22
CA THR A 433 -24.29 -65.95 9.64
C THR A 433 -23.92 -64.77 10.52
N GLU A 434 -22.71 -64.79 11.04
CA GLU A 434 -22.16 -63.72 11.80
C GLU A 434 -21.61 -62.62 10.88
N THR A 435 -22.11 -61.39 11.03
CA THR A 435 -21.53 -60.24 10.31
C THR A 435 -20.82 -59.40 11.38
N VAL A 436 -19.50 -59.29 11.21
CA VAL A 436 -18.68 -58.41 12.03
C VAL A 436 -18.53 -57.10 11.29
N THR A 437 -18.99 -56.02 11.92
CA THR A 437 -18.79 -54.67 11.42
C THR A 437 -17.81 -53.94 12.32
N THR A 438 -16.66 -53.61 11.80
CA THR A 438 -15.69 -52.76 12.47
C THR A 438 -15.92 -51.32 12.08
N ASN A 439 -16.09 -50.47 13.08
CA ASN A 439 -16.23 -49.03 12.80
C ASN A 439 -14.88 -48.42 12.52
N PHE A 440 -14.64 -48.14 11.28
CA PHE A 440 -13.50 -47.34 10.85
C PHE A 440 -13.99 -45.93 10.66
N ASP A 441 -13.32 -44.96 11.27
CA ASP A 441 -13.63 -43.58 10.99
C ASP A 441 -12.33 -42.76 10.85
N THR A 442 -12.39 -41.73 10.01
CA THR A 442 -11.28 -40.85 9.79
C THR A 442 -11.17 -39.87 10.94
N VAL A 443 -9.98 -39.71 11.52
CA VAL A 443 -9.75 -38.73 12.57
C VAL A 443 -9.93 -37.32 12.03
N ALA A 444 -10.84 -36.58 12.61
CA ALA A 444 -10.96 -35.14 12.45
C ALA A 444 -10.47 -34.43 13.71
N ILE A 445 -9.87 -33.28 13.56
CA ILE A 445 -9.53 -32.40 14.68
C ILE A 445 -10.47 -31.20 14.63
N GLN A 446 -11.26 -31.06 15.72
CA GLN A 446 -12.07 -29.86 15.94
C GLN A 446 -11.27 -28.85 16.73
N ARG A 447 -11.33 -27.58 16.34
CA ARG A 447 -10.76 -26.43 17.07
C ARG A 447 -11.82 -25.36 17.24
N ILE A 448 -12.00 -24.90 18.47
CA ILE A 448 -12.85 -23.76 18.79
C ILE A 448 -12.00 -22.78 19.57
N GLY A 449 -11.92 -21.54 19.12
CA GLY A 449 -11.02 -20.61 19.79
C GLY A 449 -11.27 -19.15 19.45
N ALA A 450 -10.49 -18.33 20.15
CA ALA A 450 -10.42 -16.90 19.91
C ALA A 450 -9.00 -16.40 20.04
N ASN A 451 -8.66 -15.37 19.26
CA ASN A 451 -7.40 -14.67 19.43
C ASN A 451 -7.55 -13.18 19.23
N VAL A 452 -6.65 -12.43 19.84
CA VAL A 452 -6.47 -11.00 19.62
C VAL A 452 -5.04 -10.73 19.19
N GLN A 453 -4.86 -9.77 18.28
CA GLN A 453 -3.58 -9.44 17.71
C GLN A 453 -3.41 -7.93 17.58
N PHE A 454 -2.23 -7.45 17.94
CA PHE A 454 -1.79 -6.08 17.71
C PHE A 454 -0.61 -6.09 16.74
N VAL A 455 -0.68 -5.26 15.71
CA VAL A 455 0.45 -5.04 14.80
C VAL A 455 0.87 -3.57 14.86
N ARG A 456 2.13 -3.34 15.18
CA ARG A 456 2.70 -2.00 15.35
C ARG A 456 3.86 -1.76 14.41
N PRO A 457 3.71 -0.88 13.40
CA PRO A 457 4.82 -0.42 12.59
C PRO A 457 5.87 0.33 13.43
N LEU A 458 7.16 0.05 13.21
CA LEU A 458 8.27 0.75 13.87
C LEU A 458 8.63 2.04 13.11
N ASN A 459 7.69 2.95 13.03
CA ASN A 459 7.74 4.20 12.25
C ASN A 459 8.29 5.41 13.04
N GLY A 460 8.80 5.20 14.25
CA GLY A 460 9.31 6.28 15.11
C GLY A 460 8.24 7.23 15.65
N GLY A 461 6.96 6.87 15.60
CA GLY A 461 5.84 7.70 16.05
C GLY A 461 5.31 8.67 14.98
N ASN A 462 5.74 8.51 13.73
CA ASN A 462 5.16 9.20 12.57
C ASN A 462 4.30 8.22 11.76
N PRO A 463 2.96 8.31 11.80
CA PRO A 463 2.06 7.35 11.14
C PRO A 463 2.12 7.41 9.61
N TYR A 464 2.71 8.45 9.04
CA TYR A 464 2.85 8.66 7.59
C TYR A 464 4.17 8.12 7.04
N LYS A 465 5.14 7.85 7.91
CA LYS A 465 6.42 7.27 7.53
C LYS A 465 6.27 5.76 7.29
N LYS A 466 6.65 5.30 6.11
CA LYS A 466 6.76 3.87 5.83
C LYS A 466 7.80 3.24 6.76
N ALA A 467 7.39 2.20 7.48
CA ALA A 467 8.28 1.42 8.34
C ALA A 467 8.50 0.05 7.70
N PRO A 468 9.74 -0.38 7.46
CA PRO A 468 10.00 -1.73 6.96
C PRO A 468 9.73 -2.80 8.02
N TRP A 469 9.84 -2.45 9.31
CA TRP A 469 9.61 -3.34 10.43
C TRP A 469 8.23 -3.17 11.06
N ASN A 470 7.57 -4.29 11.34
CA ASN A 470 6.36 -4.36 12.16
C ASN A 470 6.57 -5.32 13.32
N LEU A 471 6.14 -4.93 14.52
CA LEU A 471 6.06 -5.78 15.68
C LEU A 471 4.65 -6.37 15.80
N ILE A 472 4.54 -7.65 16.13
CA ILE A 472 3.29 -8.39 16.26
C ILE A 472 3.20 -8.97 17.66
N LEU A 473 2.10 -8.73 18.34
CA LEU A 473 1.76 -9.35 19.61
C LEU A 473 0.40 -10.04 19.47
N SER A 474 0.28 -11.29 19.87
CA SER A 474 -0.99 -12.01 19.87
C SER A 474 -1.20 -12.77 21.15
N PHE A 475 -2.46 -12.87 21.55
CA PHE A 475 -2.92 -13.70 22.65
C PHE A 475 -4.07 -14.54 22.13
N GLY A 476 -4.07 -15.82 22.42
CA GLY A 476 -5.11 -16.72 21.94
C GLY A 476 -5.39 -17.86 22.90
N GLY A 477 -6.59 -18.40 22.79
CA GLY A 477 -6.99 -19.62 23.45
C GLY A 477 -7.86 -20.45 22.52
N GLN A 478 -7.66 -21.76 22.53
CA GLN A 478 -8.47 -22.70 21.78
C GLN A 478 -8.59 -24.03 22.49
N GLU A 479 -9.72 -24.66 22.30
CA GLU A 479 -9.98 -26.05 22.63
C GLU A 479 -9.75 -26.90 21.37
N VAL A 480 -9.05 -28.00 21.51
CA VAL A 480 -8.72 -28.93 20.43
C VAL A 480 -9.25 -30.31 20.83
N THR A 481 -10.12 -30.87 20.01
CA THR A 481 -10.81 -32.15 20.27
C THR A 481 -10.65 -33.06 19.07
N PRO A 482 -9.91 -34.18 19.20
CA PRO A 482 -9.94 -35.26 18.22
C PRO A 482 -11.33 -35.94 18.22
N MET A 483 -11.90 -36.14 17.02
CA MET A 483 -13.21 -36.75 16.88
C MET A 483 -13.43 -37.35 15.50
N ASP A 484 -14.51 -38.10 15.37
CA ASP A 484 -15.02 -38.52 14.07
C ASP A 484 -15.96 -37.47 13.44
N PHE A 485 -16.52 -37.78 12.28
CA PHE A 485 -17.50 -36.91 11.65
C PHE A 485 -18.89 -37.00 12.30
N SER A 486 -19.16 -38.05 13.08
CA SER A 486 -20.40 -38.20 13.86
C SER A 486 -20.41 -37.32 15.12
N GLY A 487 -19.21 -36.90 15.56
CA GLY A 487 -19.00 -36.05 16.76
C GLY A 487 -18.59 -36.87 18.00
N SER A 488 -18.25 -38.17 17.85
CA SER A 488 -17.69 -38.96 18.93
C SER A 488 -16.22 -38.58 19.14
N LYS A 489 -15.83 -38.39 20.41
CA LYS A 489 -14.47 -38.01 20.81
C LYS A 489 -13.58 -39.25 20.90
N TYR A 490 -12.34 -39.12 20.37
CA TYR A 490 -11.34 -40.15 20.44
C TYR A 490 -10.06 -39.67 21.12
N SER A 491 -9.48 -40.54 21.95
CA SER A 491 -8.15 -40.28 22.56
C SER A 491 -7.03 -40.96 21.81
N TYR A 492 -7.32 -42.07 21.17
CA TYR A 492 -6.37 -42.94 20.49
C TYR A 492 -6.78 -43.20 19.04
N GLY A 493 -5.81 -43.44 18.17
CA GLY A 493 -6.01 -43.86 16.81
C GLY A 493 -5.03 -44.93 16.42
N VAL A 494 -5.38 -45.76 15.43
CA VAL A 494 -4.51 -46.74 14.80
C VAL A 494 -4.12 -46.24 13.43
N VAL A 495 -2.87 -46.24 13.12
CA VAL A 495 -2.35 -45.83 11.82
C VAL A 495 -2.16 -47.07 10.92
N GLY A 496 -2.84 -47.02 9.76
CA GLY A 496 -2.75 -48.10 8.77
C GLY A 496 -4.02 -48.94 8.69
N ALA A 497 -4.37 -49.38 7.48
CA ALA A 497 -5.48 -50.30 7.25
C ALA A 497 -5.08 -51.68 7.71
N THR A 498 -5.58 -52.11 8.84
CA THR A 498 -5.52 -53.52 9.21
C THR A 498 -6.82 -54.18 8.83
N SER A 499 -6.76 -55.19 8.00
CA SER A 499 -7.90 -56.02 7.70
C SER A 499 -8.26 -56.87 8.91
N SER A 500 -9.15 -56.38 9.77
CA SER A 500 -9.81 -57.08 10.86
C SER A 500 -8.95 -57.69 11.98
N PRO A 501 -8.31 -56.93 12.85
CA PRO A 501 -7.93 -57.51 14.13
C PRO A 501 -8.99 -57.14 15.19
N ASP A 502 -9.32 -58.12 16.02
CA ASP A 502 -10.09 -57.82 17.25
C ASP A 502 -9.22 -57.07 18.28
N VAL A 503 -7.89 -57.14 18.12
CA VAL A 503 -6.90 -56.56 19.03
C VAL A 503 -5.77 -55.88 18.19
N VAL A 504 -5.39 -54.69 18.60
CA VAL A 504 -4.32 -53.89 17.96
C VAL A 504 -3.13 -53.78 18.93
N PRO A 505 -1.91 -54.16 18.53
CA PRO A 505 -0.72 -53.98 19.35
C PRO A 505 -0.49 -52.52 19.73
N SER A 506 -0.07 -52.26 20.98
CA SER A 506 0.15 -50.91 21.49
C SER A 506 1.15 -50.07 20.69
N ASN A 507 2.10 -50.74 19.98
CA ASN A 507 3.06 -50.05 19.11
C ASN A 507 2.47 -49.52 17.80
N GLN A 508 1.24 -49.87 17.46
CA GLN A 508 0.48 -49.35 16.32
C GLN A 508 -0.55 -48.28 16.72
N VAL A 509 -0.66 -48.02 18.01
CA VAL A 509 -1.62 -47.07 18.58
C VAL A 509 -0.93 -45.75 18.86
N ILE A 510 -1.54 -44.66 18.43
CA ILE A 510 -1.08 -43.28 18.70
C ILE A 510 -2.04 -42.52 19.58
N CYS A 511 -1.52 -41.66 20.43
CA CYS A 511 -2.29 -40.64 21.10
C CYS A 511 -2.63 -39.53 20.07
N LEU A 512 -3.88 -39.19 19.94
CA LEU A 512 -4.34 -38.14 19.01
C LEU A 512 -4.19 -36.75 19.61
N ALA A 513 -4.08 -36.65 20.94
CA ALA A 513 -3.96 -35.42 21.69
C ALA A 513 -2.88 -35.54 22.79
N PHE A 514 -2.52 -34.43 23.41
CA PHE A 514 -1.63 -34.41 24.56
C PHE A 514 -2.24 -35.22 25.72
N ASN A 515 -1.40 -36.03 26.38
CA ASN A 515 -1.82 -36.96 27.44
C ASN A 515 -2.90 -37.99 27.03
N CYS A 516 -3.03 -38.26 25.73
CA CYS A 516 -4.14 -39.08 25.21
C CYS A 516 -5.51 -38.63 25.74
N ALA A 517 -5.66 -37.34 25.96
CA ALA A 517 -6.93 -36.77 26.44
C ALA A 517 -7.95 -36.65 25.31
N SER A 518 -9.23 -36.69 25.63
CA SER A 518 -10.31 -36.48 24.67
C SER A 518 -10.40 -35.02 24.18
N GLU A 519 -9.75 -34.10 24.87
CA GLU A 519 -9.71 -32.68 24.54
C GLU A 519 -8.47 -32.02 25.18
N ASN A 520 -7.89 -31.03 24.48
CA ASN A 520 -6.80 -30.20 25.00
C ASN A 520 -7.18 -28.72 24.98
N GLN A 521 -6.70 -28.00 25.98
CA GLN A 521 -6.83 -26.54 26.06
C GLN A 521 -5.49 -25.89 25.76
N LEU A 522 -5.41 -25.10 24.69
CA LEU A 522 -4.21 -24.39 24.27
C LEU A 522 -4.39 -22.89 24.52
N VAL A 523 -3.61 -22.34 25.42
CA VAL A 523 -3.52 -20.89 25.64
C VAL A 523 -2.14 -20.43 25.22
N SER A 524 -2.06 -19.43 24.35
CA SER A 524 -0.80 -18.96 23.79
C SER A 524 -0.60 -17.48 23.84
N PHE A 525 0.67 -17.08 23.93
CA PHE A 525 1.17 -15.74 23.75
C PHE A 525 2.25 -15.78 22.64
N ARG A 526 2.04 -14.95 21.61
CA ARG A 526 2.95 -14.87 20.47
C ARG A 526 3.57 -13.49 20.36
N VAL A 527 4.88 -13.47 20.15
CA VAL A 527 5.66 -12.30 19.74
C VAL A 527 6.23 -12.57 18.35
N GLY A 528 6.05 -11.63 17.45
CA GLY A 528 6.59 -11.74 16.09
C GLY A 528 7.07 -10.40 15.56
N ALA A 529 7.89 -10.48 14.53
CA ALA A 529 8.36 -9.32 13.78
C ALA A 529 8.36 -9.64 12.29
N THR A 530 7.99 -8.66 11.47
CA THR A 530 8.14 -8.72 10.02
C THR A 530 8.96 -7.56 9.51
N TYR A 531 9.79 -7.83 8.52
CA TYR A 531 10.55 -6.84 7.77
C TYR A 531 10.23 -6.96 6.29
N SER A 532 9.83 -5.86 5.65
CA SER A 532 9.48 -5.84 4.23
C SER A 532 10.09 -4.64 3.53
N THR A 533 10.80 -4.93 2.43
CA THR A 533 11.31 -3.94 1.47
C THR A 533 10.83 -4.25 0.05
N LEU A 534 9.74 -5.02 -0.06
CA LEU A 534 9.16 -5.39 -1.35
C LEU A 534 8.74 -4.15 -2.13
N ASN A 535 9.05 -4.15 -3.42
CA ASN A 535 8.63 -3.09 -4.34
C ASN A 535 7.10 -3.07 -4.56
N ASP A 536 6.49 -4.24 -4.63
CA ASP A 536 5.05 -4.45 -4.78
C ASP A 536 4.64 -5.67 -3.95
N PRO A 537 3.84 -5.50 -2.88
CA PRO A 537 3.38 -6.63 -2.07
C PRO A 537 2.47 -7.62 -2.81
N ARG A 538 1.81 -7.18 -3.90
CA ARG A 538 0.89 -8.02 -4.68
C ARG A 538 1.61 -8.85 -5.75
N ASN A 539 2.68 -8.34 -6.31
CA ASN A 539 3.49 -9.01 -7.33
C ASN A 539 4.96 -8.62 -7.14
N PRO A 540 5.62 -9.17 -6.12
CA PRO A 540 6.98 -8.79 -5.77
C PRO A 540 7.97 -9.27 -6.82
N THR A 541 8.81 -8.34 -7.28
CA THR A 541 9.91 -8.62 -8.21
C THR A 541 11.26 -8.18 -7.66
N LYS A 542 11.26 -7.40 -6.56
CA LYS A 542 12.48 -6.89 -5.92
C LYS A 542 12.25 -6.66 -4.43
N GLY A 543 13.27 -6.96 -3.64
CA GLY A 543 13.29 -6.67 -2.20
C GLY A 543 13.30 -7.92 -1.35
N ASN A 544 13.14 -7.70 -0.05
CA ASN A 544 13.21 -8.74 0.97
C ASN A 544 11.93 -8.79 1.79
N PHE A 545 11.57 -9.98 2.22
CA PHE A 545 10.57 -10.21 3.24
C PHE A 545 11.12 -11.17 4.28
N LEU A 546 11.13 -10.76 5.56
CA LEU A 546 11.51 -11.59 6.70
C LEU A 546 10.35 -11.65 7.68
N SER A 547 10.04 -12.83 8.16
CA SER A 547 9.06 -13.08 9.21
C SER A 547 9.71 -13.92 10.29
N LEU A 548 9.64 -13.45 11.53
CA LEU A 548 10.13 -14.16 12.71
C LEU A 548 9.03 -14.20 13.76
N GLY A 549 8.91 -15.31 14.48
CA GLY A 549 7.92 -15.41 15.54
C GLY A 549 8.24 -16.53 16.53
N THR A 550 7.88 -16.26 17.78
CA THR A 550 7.85 -17.26 18.84
C THR A 550 6.48 -17.24 19.49
N GLU A 551 5.94 -18.39 19.78
CA GLU A 551 4.64 -18.58 20.41
C GLU A 551 4.78 -19.54 21.59
N GLN A 552 4.55 -19.02 22.78
CA GLN A 552 4.59 -19.78 24.02
C GLN A 552 3.21 -20.28 24.35
N PHE A 553 3.05 -21.59 24.44
CA PHE A 553 1.87 -22.24 24.98
C PHE A 553 2.06 -22.45 26.49
N ILE A 554 1.02 -22.19 27.24
CA ILE A 554 1.05 -22.15 28.71
C ILE A 554 0.01 -23.14 29.23
N SER A 555 0.38 -23.98 30.17
CA SER A 555 -0.53 -24.89 30.83
C SER A 555 -1.52 -24.12 31.70
N VAL A 556 -2.81 -24.42 31.52
CA VAL A 556 -3.94 -23.88 32.32
C VAL A 556 -4.73 -24.97 33.00
N GLY A 557 -4.29 -26.24 32.86
CA GLY A 557 -4.96 -27.41 33.44
C GLY A 557 -4.23 -28.70 33.06
N GLU A 558 -4.72 -29.85 33.50
CA GLU A 558 -4.08 -31.18 33.29
C GLU A 558 -3.96 -31.56 31.82
N ASN A 559 -4.91 -31.14 30.97
CA ASN A 559 -4.93 -31.42 29.53
C ASN A 559 -4.41 -30.22 28.71
N SER A 560 -3.59 -29.38 29.30
CA SER A 560 -3.05 -28.17 28.67
C SER A 560 -1.53 -28.27 28.58
N PRO A 561 -0.96 -28.47 27.37
CA PRO A 561 0.47 -28.67 27.20
C PRO A 561 1.24 -27.34 27.33
N THR A 562 2.52 -27.47 27.74
CA THR A 562 3.48 -26.37 27.78
C THR A 562 4.60 -26.61 26.80
N PHE A 563 4.68 -25.80 25.76
CA PHE A 563 5.76 -25.84 24.77
C PHE A 563 5.91 -24.49 24.10
N ASN A 564 6.99 -24.29 23.40
CA ASN A 564 7.23 -23.10 22.59
C ASN A 564 7.35 -23.47 21.10
N ARG A 565 6.74 -22.68 20.24
CA ARG A 565 6.86 -22.78 18.78
C ARG A 565 7.65 -21.59 18.26
N VAL A 566 8.83 -21.84 17.69
CA VAL A 566 9.64 -20.86 16.99
C VAL A 566 9.50 -21.09 15.48
N ARG A 567 9.32 -20.03 14.71
CA ARG A 567 9.26 -20.09 13.26
C ARG A 567 9.87 -18.85 12.63
N GLY A 568 10.62 -19.05 11.54
CA GLY A 568 11.16 -17.98 10.73
C GLY A 568 11.04 -18.29 9.25
N SER A 569 10.87 -17.25 8.43
CA SER A 569 10.95 -17.34 6.97
C SER A 569 11.63 -16.10 6.40
N PHE A 570 12.44 -16.29 5.38
CA PHE A 570 13.10 -15.23 4.65
C PHE A 570 12.88 -15.44 3.15
N THR A 571 12.46 -14.39 2.47
CA THR A 571 12.28 -14.38 1.01
C THR A 571 13.05 -13.22 0.40
N HIS A 572 13.75 -13.49 -0.69
CA HIS A 572 14.52 -12.50 -1.46
C HIS A 572 14.12 -12.54 -2.93
N TYR A 573 13.79 -11.38 -3.50
CA TYR A 573 13.44 -11.24 -4.90
C TYR A 573 14.49 -10.44 -5.65
N ILE A 574 14.98 -11.01 -6.75
CA ILE A 574 15.95 -10.38 -7.66
C ILE A 574 15.25 -10.15 -8.99
N PRO A 575 15.13 -8.89 -9.46
CA PRO A 575 14.60 -8.62 -10.78
C PRO A 575 15.56 -9.15 -11.84
N VAL A 576 15.04 -9.95 -12.76
CA VAL A 576 15.80 -10.54 -13.87
C VAL A 576 15.05 -10.31 -15.19
N GLU A 577 15.74 -10.54 -16.32
CA GLU A 577 15.14 -10.37 -17.66
C GLU A 577 15.65 -11.45 -18.61
N TRP A 578 15.55 -12.71 -18.20
CA TRP A 578 16.12 -13.83 -18.96
C TRP A 578 15.24 -14.20 -20.17
N LEU A 579 13.92 -14.36 -19.95
CA LEU A 579 12.97 -14.74 -20.98
C LEU A 579 12.15 -13.54 -21.45
N LYS A 580 12.20 -13.25 -22.74
CA LYS A 580 11.46 -12.12 -23.36
C LYS A 580 10.29 -12.64 -24.22
N LEU A 581 9.42 -13.48 -23.66
CA LEU A 581 8.27 -14.05 -24.34
C LEU A 581 7.16 -13.02 -24.53
N PHE A 582 6.88 -12.24 -23.51
CA PHE A 582 5.84 -11.21 -23.51
C PHE A 582 6.26 -9.96 -24.31
N LYS A 583 5.33 -9.35 -25.05
CA LYS A 583 5.57 -8.14 -25.84
C LYS A 583 6.07 -6.96 -24.99
N GLY A 584 5.54 -6.80 -23.77
CA GLY A 584 5.97 -5.77 -22.82
C GLY A 584 7.44 -5.88 -22.40
N CYS A 585 8.08 -7.05 -22.59
CA CYS A 585 9.52 -7.23 -22.39
C CYS A 585 10.39 -6.74 -23.55
N ARG A 586 9.75 -6.37 -24.68
CA ARG A 586 10.38 -5.84 -25.90
C ARG A 586 9.68 -4.55 -26.36
N PRO A 587 9.70 -3.48 -25.53
CA PRO A 587 8.99 -2.26 -25.86
C PRO A 587 9.55 -1.62 -27.13
N LYS A 588 8.69 -1.01 -27.93
CA LYS A 588 9.11 -0.14 -29.04
C LYS A 588 9.65 1.19 -28.48
N PRO A 589 10.46 1.94 -29.27
CA PRO A 589 10.89 3.27 -28.88
C PRO A 589 9.69 4.15 -28.49
N GLY A 590 9.67 4.67 -27.25
CA GLY A 590 8.58 5.49 -26.71
C GLY A 590 7.51 4.73 -25.91
N GLU A 591 7.53 3.40 -25.90
CA GLU A 591 6.65 2.60 -25.03
C GLU A 591 7.31 2.33 -23.67
N THR A 592 6.50 2.35 -22.60
CA THR A 592 6.96 1.98 -21.25
C THR A 592 7.18 0.47 -21.17
N LYS A 593 8.32 0.08 -20.62
CA LYS A 593 8.64 -1.34 -20.41
C LYS A 593 7.79 -1.92 -19.27
N ASP A 594 7.02 -2.96 -19.57
CA ASP A 594 6.25 -3.74 -18.59
C ASP A 594 6.68 -5.22 -18.64
N CYS A 595 7.80 -5.52 -18.00
CA CYS A 595 8.39 -6.86 -17.96
C CYS A 595 8.70 -7.24 -16.52
N LYS A 596 7.71 -7.80 -15.83
CA LYS A 596 7.83 -8.20 -14.43
C LYS A 596 8.36 -9.63 -14.34
N GLN A 597 9.67 -9.79 -14.24
CA GLN A 597 10.34 -11.08 -14.00
C GLN A 597 11.08 -11.04 -12.68
N ALA A 598 11.10 -12.16 -11.97
CA ALA A 598 11.80 -12.29 -10.71
C ALA A 598 12.40 -13.69 -10.55
N LEU A 599 13.62 -13.74 -10.03
CA LEU A 599 14.16 -14.90 -9.38
C LEU A 599 13.93 -14.73 -7.88
N ALA A 600 13.20 -15.66 -7.28
CA ALA A 600 12.83 -15.64 -5.88
C ALA A 600 13.50 -16.78 -5.13
N PHE A 601 13.99 -16.49 -3.94
CA PHE A 601 14.58 -17.46 -3.00
C PHE A 601 13.80 -17.37 -1.70
N GLN A 602 13.33 -18.51 -1.20
CA GLN A 602 12.71 -18.60 0.11
C GLN A 602 13.42 -19.65 0.95
N VAL A 603 13.59 -19.35 2.23
CA VAL A 603 13.99 -20.31 3.25
C VAL A 603 13.05 -20.15 4.43
N SER A 604 12.50 -21.26 4.93
CA SER A 604 11.69 -21.32 6.13
C SER A 604 12.21 -22.39 7.06
N ALA A 605 12.17 -22.14 8.36
CA ALA A 605 12.54 -23.09 9.39
C ALA A 605 11.67 -22.88 10.63
N GLY A 606 11.52 -23.94 11.42
CA GLY A 606 10.83 -23.87 12.68
C GLY A 606 11.17 -25.01 13.60
N SER A 607 10.89 -24.83 14.89
CA SER A 607 11.11 -25.84 15.91
C SER A 607 10.07 -25.72 17.02
N LEU A 608 9.62 -26.84 17.53
CA LEU A 608 8.85 -26.97 18.77
C LEU A 608 9.83 -27.30 19.90
N VAL A 609 9.81 -26.51 20.94
CA VAL A 609 10.70 -26.62 22.11
C VAL A 609 9.87 -26.96 23.33
N GLY A 610 10.14 -28.08 23.95
CA GLY A 610 9.39 -28.62 25.11
C GLY A 610 9.23 -30.12 25.03
N SER A 611 8.72 -30.72 26.11
CA SER A 611 8.41 -32.17 26.23
C SER A 611 6.94 -32.46 25.87
N ASP A 612 6.06 -31.50 26.11
CA ASP A 612 4.59 -31.67 26.12
C ASP A 612 3.99 -31.26 24.79
N ILE A 613 4.51 -31.81 23.69
CA ILE A 613 4.10 -31.42 22.34
C ILE A 613 2.91 -32.28 21.90
N PRO A 614 1.74 -31.68 21.63
CA PRO A 614 0.62 -32.43 21.06
C PRO A 614 0.96 -32.90 19.63
N PRO A 615 0.59 -34.12 19.23
CA PRO A 615 0.88 -34.64 17.88
C PRO A 615 0.35 -33.71 16.79
N TYR A 616 -0.83 -33.17 16.92
CA TYR A 616 -1.48 -32.29 15.93
C TYR A 616 -0.83 -30.91 15.78
N GLU A 617 0.18 -30.57 16.59
CA GLU A 617 0.96 -29.33 16.49
C GLU A 617 2.31 -29.53 15.79
N ALA A 618 2.64 -30.78 15.45
CA ALA A 618 3.87 -31.11 14.71
C ALA A 618 3.94 -30.38 13.36
N PHE A 619 5.17 -30.09 12.95
CA PHE A 619 5.40 -29.55 11.61
C PHE A 619 5.25 -30.63 10.55
N CYS A 620 4.57 -30.30 9.47
CA CYS A 620 4.37 -31.12 8.31
C CYS A 620 5.07 -30.52 7.09
N LEU A 621 5.70 -31.35 6.27
CA LEU A 621 6.24 -30.98 4.96
C LEU A 621 5.59 -31.79 3.85
N GLY A 622 5.46 -31.17 2.68
CA GLY A 622 4.76 -31.66 1.49
C GLY A 622 3.57 -30.81 1.13
N GLY A 623 3.10 -30.91 -0.09
CA GLY A 623 1.94 -30.19 -0.64
C GLY A 623 2.28 -28.90 -1.37
N GLY A 624 1.25 -28.32 -1.98
CA GLY A 624 1.34 -27.16 -2.86
C GLY A 624 1.92 -25.88 -2.25
N ASN A 625 1.96 -25.78 -0.92
CA ASN A 625 2.54 -24.64 -0.19
C ASN A 625 3.88 -24.97 0.51
N SER A 626 4.40 -26.19 0.33
CA SER A 626 5.66 -26.65 0.87
C SER A 626 6.51 -27.28 -0.24
N VAL A 627 6.80 -28.58 -0.22
CA VAL A 627 7.53 -29.32 -1.26
C VAL A 627 6.52 -29.92 -2.22
N ARG A 628 6.32 -29.27 -3.37
CA ARG A 628 5.16 -29.44 -4.28
C ARG A 628 5.03 -30.82 -4.97
N GLY A 629 6.09 -31.59 -5.03
CA GLY A 629 6.06 -32.97 -5.57
C GLY A 629 5.47 -34.01 -4.62
N TYR A 630 5.14 -33.64 -3.40
CA TYR A 630 4.57 -34.52 -2.37
C TYR A 630 3.13 -34.13 -2.07
N TYR A 631 2.32 -35.06 -1.56
CA TYR A 631 1.01 -34.71 -0.99
C TYR A 631 1.17 -33.88 0.27
N ASP A 632 0.06 -33.24 0.70
CA ASP A 632 0.06 -32.44 1.93
C ASP A 632 0.53 -33.31 3.11
N CYS A 633 1.58 -32.85 3.81
CA CYS A 633 2.17 -33.53 4.95
C CYS A 633 2.80 -34.93 4.68
N ASP A 634 2.94 -35.34 3.43
CA ASP A 634 3.40 -36.69 3.09
C ASP A 634 4.92 -36.83 3.10
N LEU A 635 5.66 -35.76 2.90
CA LEU A 635 7.12 -35.77 2.95
C LEU A 635 7.65 -36.07 4.36
N GLY A 636 7.08 -35.40 5.37
CA GLY A 636 7.55 -35.58 6.73
C GLY A 636 6.73 -34.90 7.79
N VAL A 637 6.81 -35.47 8.99
CA VAL A 637 6.23 -34.93 10.23
C VAL A 637 7.32 -34.87 11.27
N GLY A 638 7.51 -33.71 11.89
CA GLY A 638 8.59 -33.56 12.85
C GLY A 638 8.43 -32.41 13.82
N LYS A 639 9.26 -32.46 14.86
CA LYS A 639 9.37 -31.38 15.85
C LYS A 639 10.04 -30.13 15.27
N SER A 640 10.90 -30.31 14.28
CA SER A 640 11.61 -29.22 13.61
C SER A 640 11.63 -29.46 12.11
N PHE A 641 11.66 -28.38 11.35
CA PHE A 641 11.73 -28.44 9.89
C PHE A 641 12.64 -27.35 9.34
N ALA A 642 13.13 -27.60 8.12
CA ALA A 642 13.70 -26.59 7.24
C ALA A 642 13.24 -26.86 5.81
N GLU A 643 12.87 -25.81 5.10
CA GLU A 643 12.51 -25.88 3.69
C GLU A 643 13.12 -24.71 2.92
N ALA A 644 13.44 -24.94 1.65
CA ALA A 644 13.95 -23.92 0.74
C ALA A 644 13.29 -24.05 -0.63
N THR A 645 13.05 -22.90 -1.26
CA THR A 645 12.50 -22.80 -2.62
C THR A 645 13.32 -21.83 -3.44
N ILE A 646 13.59 -22.19 -4.69
CA ILE A 646 14.09 -21.29 -5.73
C ILE A 646 13.04 -21.28 -6.82
N GLU A 647 12.58 -20.08 -7.23
CA GLU A 647 11.51 -19.95 -8.20
C GLU A 647 11.80 -18.80 -9.18
N TYR A 648 11.74 -19.09 -10.47
CA TYR A 648 11.84 -18.11 -11.54
C TYR A 648 10.47 -17.85 -12.15
N ARG A 649 9.97 -16.61 -12.04
CA ARG A 649 8.70 -16.15 -12.56
C ARG A 649 8.90 -15.24 -13.77
N PHE A 650 8.13 -15.46 -14.85
CA PHE A 650 8.22 -14.68 -16.09
C PHE A 650 6.86 -14.51 -16.77
N PRO A 651 6.54 -13.34 -17.34
CA PRO A 651 5.30 -13.11 -18.05
C PRO A 651 5.30 -13.83 -19.42
N ILE A 652 4.18 -14.47 -19.76
CA ILE A 652 3.91 -15.08 -21.07
C ILE A 652 2.92 -14.21 -21.84
N PHE A 653 1.83 -13.81 -21.18
CA PHE A 653 0.83 -12.86 -21.65
C PHE A 653 0.52 -11.84 -20.57
N SER A 654 -0.39 -10.90 -20.86
CA SER A 654 -0.72 -9.82 -19.89
C SER A 654 -1.24 -10.34 -18.52
N ILE A 655 -1.98 -11.45 -18.54
CA ILE A 655 -2.60 -12.05 -17.34
C ILE A 655 -2.02 -13.43 -16.99
N ILE A 656 -1.16 -13.99 -17.83
CA ILE A 656 -0.58 -15.34 -17.65
C ILE A 656 0.94 -15.21 -17.55
N SER A 657 1.48 -15.74 -16.46
CA SER A 657 2.91 -15.89 -16.22
C SER A 657 3.28 -17.36 -16.12
N GLY A 658 4.50 -17.69 -16.44
CA GLY A 658 5.10 -19.01 -16.20
C GLY A 658 5.98 -18.96 -14.96
N GLU A 659 6.17 -20.13 -14.35
CA GLU A 659 7.13 -20.34 -13.29
C GLU A 659 7.89 -21.65 -13.47
N ILE A 660 9.15 -21.64 -13.04
CA ILE A 660 10.00 -22.81 -12.93
C ILE A 660 10.55 -22.81 -11.52
N PHE A 661 10.43 -23.91 -10.82
CA PHE A 661 10.82 -23.96 -9.42
C PHE A 661 11.54 -25.24 -9.01
N PHE A 662 12.22 -25.14 -7.90
CA PHE A 662 12.83 -26.24 -7.19
C PHE A 662 12.60 -26.07 -5.69
N ASP A 663 11.96 -27.04 -5.08
CA ASP A 663 11.70 -27.09 -3.64
C ASP A 663 12.56 -28.18 -3.00
N ALA A 664 12.98 -27.96 -1.76
CA ALA A 664 13.63 -28.95 -0.92
C ALA A 664 13.21 -28.76 0.54
N GLY A 665 13.09 -29.85 1.27
CA GLY A 665 12.70 -29.78 2.69
C GLY A 665 13.13 -30.99 3.49
N THR A 666 13.29 -30.80 4.79
CA THR A 666 13.58 -31.85 5.76
C THR A 666 12.86 -31.58 7.08
N THR A 667 12.35 -32.62 7.69
CA THR A 667 11.88 -32.64 9.07
C THR A 667 12.87 -33.35 9.94
N PHE A 668 13.61 -32.62 10.75
CA PHE A 668 14.57 -33.23 11.69
C PHE A 668 13.81 -33.99 12.78
N GLY A 669 14.25 -35.21 13.13
CA GLY A 669 13.62 -36.02 14.15
C GLY A 669 12.23 -36.55 13.75
N THR A 670 12.02 -36.88 12.48
CA THR A 670 10.75 -37.45 11.98
C THR A 670 10.37 -38.75 12.66
N GLN A 671 11.37 -39.55 13.12
CA GLN A 671 11.13 -40.83 13.78
C GLN A 671 11.34 -40.68 15.29
N GLY A 672 10.25 -40.70 16.04
CA GLY A 672 10.25 -40.79 17.49
C GLY A 672 10.14 -39.46 18.28
N ASP A 673 10.34 -38.29 17.65
CA ASP A 673 10.30 -37.00 18.36
C ASP A 673 8.88 -36.47 18.63
N ILE A 674 7.89 -36.95 17.88
CA ILE A 674 6.50 -36.65 18.09
C ILE A 674 5.81 -37.81 18.80
N PRO A 675 5.04 -37.58 19.87
CA PRO A 675 4.32 -38.66 20.58
C PRO A 675 3.50 -39.51 19.62
N GLY A 676 3.62 -40.84 19.77
CA GLY A 676 2.99 -41.83 18.89
C GLY A 676 3.68 -42.03 17.54
N ASN A 677 4.75 -41.30 17.25
CA ASN A 677 5.57 -41.44 16.04
C ASN A 677 4.73 -41.51 14.73
N PRO A 678 3.83 -40.57 14.45
CA PRO A 678 2.96 -40.63 13.27
C PRO A 678 3.77 -40.64 11.95
N GLY A 679 4.90 -39.95 11.91
CA GLY A 679 5.79 -39.94 10.74
C GLY A 679 6.40 -41.30 10.45
N GLY A 680 6.89 -41.99 11.45
CA GLY A 680 7.47 -43.34 11.31
C GLY A 680 6.44 -44.41 11.01
N LEU A 681 5.30 -44.39 11.71
CA LEU A 681 4.22 -45.35 11.49
C LEU A 681 3.58 -45.22 10.09
N LEU A 682 3.51 -44.03 9.55
CA LEU A 682 3.02 -43.78 8.19
C LEU A 682 4.13 -43.91 7.10
N GLY A 683 5.35 -44.22 7.46
CA GLY A 683 6.45 -44.38 6.52
C GLY A 683 6.88 -43.13 5.80
N LYS A 684 6.68 -41.95 6.40
CA LYS A 684 7.06 -40.67 5.80
C LYS A 684 8.57 -40.51 5.76
N LYS A 685 9.11 -40.06 4.61
CA LYS A 685 10.58 -40.06 4.34
C LYS A 685 11.34 -39.10 5.25
N GLY A 686 10.73 -37.97 5.63
CA GLY A 686 11.33 -36.93 6.46
C GLY A 686 12.16 -35.91 5.69
N GLU A 687 12.66 -36.23 4.50
CA GLU A 687 13.41 -35.32 3.64
C GLU A 687 13.15 -35.58 2.16
N GLY A 688 13.25 -34.54 1.34
CA GLY A 688 13.05 -34.67 -0.11
C GLY A 688 13.19 -33.37 -0.84
N TYR A 689 13.11 -33.46 -2.15
CA TYR A 689 13.15 -32.33 -3.07
C TYR A 689 12.09 -32.49 -4.18
N SER A 690 11.79 -31.41 -4.89
CA SER A 690 10.82 -31.41 -5.97
C SER A 690 11.10 -30.29 -6.97
N PRO A 691 11.55 -30.63 -8.18
CA PRO A 691 11.50 -29.73 -9.32
C PRO A 691 10.09 -29.66 -9.91
N GLY A 692 9.76 -28.52 -10.53
CA GLY A 692 8.48 -28.34 -11.18
C GLY A 692 8.38 -27.12 -12.04
N ILE A 693 7.24 -27.04 -12.74
CA ILE A 693 6.87 -25.92 -13.60
C ILE A 693 5.41 -25.53 -13.32
N GLY A 694 5.06 -24.30 -13.60
CA GLY A 694 3.67 -23.87 -13.41
C GLY A 694 3.25 -22.71 -14.30
N LEU A 695 1.96 -22.48 -14.29
CA LEU A 695 1.29 -21.34 -14.89
C LEU A 695 0.59 -20.53 -13.80
N ILE A 696 0.77 -19.22 -13.83
CA ILE A 696 0.16 -18.29 -12.90
C ILE A 696 -0.80 -17.40 -13.67
N VAL A 697 -2.07 -17.45 -13.34
CA VAL A 697 -3.11 -16.60 -13.91
C VAL A 697 -3.44 -15.49 -12.93
N THR A 698 -3.20 -14.25 -13.32
CA THR A 698 -3.52 -13.08 -12.50
C THR A 698 -5.03 -12.85 -12.52
N THR A 699 -5.67 -12.94 -11.36
CA THR A 699 -7.11 -12.70 -11.20
C THR A 699 -7.36 -11.53 -10.23
N PRO A 700 -8.57 -10.94 -10.23
CA PRO A 700 -8.92 -9.89 -9.27
C PRO A 700 -8.83 -10.32 -7.80
N VAL A 701 -8.96 -11.63 -7.52
CA VAL A 701 -8.88 -12.21 -6.17
C VAL A 701 -7.47 -12.69 -5.79
N GLY A 702 -6.49 -12.48 -6.66
CA GLY A 702 -5.11 -12.91 -6.49
C GLY A 702 -4.64 -13.85 -7.60
N PRO A 703 -3.36 -14.22 -7.64
CA PRO A 703 -2.84 -15.15 -8.62
C PRO A 703 -3.38 -16.56 -8.35
N LEU A 704 -3.81 -17.24 -9.43
CA LEU A 704 -4.18 -18.64 -9.44
C LEU A 704 -3.00 -19.43 -10.03
N ARG A 705 -2.44 -20.38 -9.30
CA ARG A 705 -1.29 -21.20 -9.69
C ARG A 705 -1.76 -22.59 -10.11
N LEU A 706 -1.32 -23.01 -11.28
CA LEU A 706 -1.48 -24.37 -11.79
C LEU A 706 -0.07 -24.96 -11.94
N GLU A 707 0.32 -25.85 -11.06
CA GLU A 707 1.69 -26.33 -10.95
C GLU A 707 1.76 -27.83 -11.19
N ALA A 708 2.80 -28.27 -11.88
CA ALA A 708 3.16 -29.66 -12.02
C ALA A 708 4.57 -29.88 -11.43
N ALA A 709 4.68 -30.82 -10.52
CA ALA A 709 5.90 -31.09 -9.79
C ALA A 709 6.16 -32.61 -9.69
N THR A 710 7.41 -33.00 -9.56
CA THR A 710 7.81 -34.42 -9.45
C THR A 710 8.83 -34.60 -8.35
N GLN A 711 8.97 -35.84 -7.85
CA GLN A 711 9.96 -36.21 -6.83
C GLN A 711 11.29 -36.64 -7.46
N ASP A 712 11.29 -37.12 -8.69
CA ASP A 712 12.42 -37.88 -9.27
C ASP A 712 12.70 -37.63 -10.77
N PHE A 713 12.00 -36.64 -11.37
CA PHE A 713 12.03 -36.33 -12.79
C PHE A 713 11.46 -37.41 -13.72
N THR A 714 10.84 -38.49 -13.18
CA THR A 714 10.39 -39.64 -13.99
C THR A 714 8.89 -39.59 -14.25
N SER A 715 8.10 -40.42 -13.61
CA SER A 715 6.70 -40.68 -13.97
C SER A 715 5.69 -40.06 -13.03
N ASP A 716 6.06 -39.75 -11.80
CA ASP A 716 5.13 -39.33 -10.76
C ASP A 716 4.99 -37.82 -10.71
N TRP A 717 4.25 -37.30 -11.68
CA TRP A 717 3.89 -35.89 -11.72
C TRP A 717 2.66 -35.60 -10.88
N ARG A 718 2.79 -34.62 -10.00
CA ARG A 718 1.69 -34.12 -9.18
C ARG A 718 1.24 -32.79 -9.70
N PHE A 719 -0.09 -32.60 -9.74
CA PHE A 719 -0.71 -31.36 -10.14
C PHE A 719 -1.26 -30.65 -8.91
N ASN A 720 -0.82 -29.42 -8.69
CA ASN A 720 -1.28 -28.57 -7.61
C ASN A 720 -2.09 -27.39 -8.16
N LEU A 721 -3.14 -27.06 -7.45
CA LEU A 721 -3.92 -25.85 -7.67
C LEU A 721 -3.77 -24.94 -6.44
N GLY A 722 -3.20 -23.76 -6.60
CA GLY A 722 -3.00 -22.82 -5.50
C GLY A 722 -3.64 -21.46 -5.79
N VAL A 723 -4.15 -20.81 -4.76
CA VAL A 723 -4.63 -19.41 -4.81
C VAL A 723 -3.69 -18.53 -3.99
N GLY A 724 -3.24 -17.43 -4.55
CA GLY A 724 -2.21 -16.59 -3.95
C GLY A 724 -0.78 -17.00 -4.35
N TRP A 725 0.20 -16.22 -3.92
CA TRP A 725 1.60 -16.58 -4.05
C TRP A 725 1.97 -17.65 -3.02
N LYS A 726 2.92 -18.51 -3.32
CA LYS A 726 3.45 -19.47 -2.34
C LYS A 726 4.17 -18.74 -1.19
N PHE A 727 4.84 -17.62 -1.52
CA PHE A 727 5.58 -16.79 -0.56
C PHE A 727 5.69 -15.33 -1.05
#